data_227a2ac4cb0675a81b628ed444a5be75
#
_entry.id   227a2ac4cb0675a81b628ed444a5be75
#
_cell.length_a   1.000
_cell.length_b   1.000
_cell.length_c   1.000
_cell.angle_alpha   90.00
_cell.angle_beta   90.00
_cell.angle_gamma   90.00
#
_symmetry.space_group_name_H-M   'P 1'
#
loop_
_entity.id
_entity.type
_entity.pdbx_description
1 polymer ?
#
loop_
_entity_poly.entity_id
_entity_poly.type
_entity_poly.pdbx_seq_one_letter_code
_entity_poly.pdbx_strand_id
1 'polypeptide(L)'
;MNYRKIVSAVALLWCTAGFAAGSEPAACVRPMMGTGAAGCVVPVAAAPFGMVQLGPDTYFTASGYHYDHPLIYGFSHTHKSGGGGTDYQDIMFFPVMDAVWTQQQVCPDRVGSRYSHEQEFIEPGYYRIRLDSDVDAELTATARCGMHRYTYPEGAMRQLIIDLKHGCEHSTTIFADEDFDTVKISRLEWVDDRTVRGYRVSNGWAPEQHVYFYAEFSEPIVSCRLFDHKHFRDGVRELEGTDVRAVLRFGGKAGKPVVVRVGISPVSMDGARQNLRAEIKGWNFDKVRKTTYRDWNEALSAVRIADADSPQKEVFYTSLYFAMLYPMLYSDVTGEYRSSDSKVYKGDFRYFAGVLGLWDTFRAQNPLIAILRPDVTRDLMKTLLEHYRHCGQLPIWTLAGVENMCMIGYHSMPLVADAYCKGIRGYDAEALYEAMKASANRDTFGYFLKAFRGTRYYKQYEYVPCDLEVTSVSKTLEYCYDDWCIAQMARMLGHRDDYDYYIGRAGWYKNLFDQNLNFMRGRNSDGSWRTPFDPFHSNHYRPDDDFCEGTSWQWTFFVPHDGKGLMNLFGGRDPFVAKLDSLFTVSSEIHGDNPAPDITGLIGQYAQGNEPGHHTLYMYNYAGQPWKGQKRISDVIYTLYDTSPEGICGNDDTGQMSAWYVMSSMGFYPVTHGRGVYFIGTPIFGEMSVKHPNGVLTIRANGVSRENCYIQSVTLNGAPYSKNWLRHEDLFGGNATLAFEMGPEPNKNWGSSPEDLPQSMCDETFEN
;
A
#
# COMPACT_ATOMS: atom_id res chain seq x y z
N MET A 1 15.27 33.52 -59.90
CA MET A 1 14.15 32.56 -60.04
C MET A 1 13.93 31.98 -58.57
N ASN A 2 12.85 32.46 -58.00
CA ASN A 2 12.52 32.13 -56.58
C ASN A 2 11.68 30.87 -56.54
N TYR A 3 12.08 29.86 -55.78
CA TYR A 3 11.22 28.75 -55.36
C TYR A 3 10.75 28.97 -53.92
N ARG A 4 9.50 29.33 -53.78
CA ARG A 4 8.77 29.32 -52.48
C ARG A 4 8.45 27.89 -52.09
N LYS A 5 8.90 27.46 -50.92
CA LYS A 5 8.46 26.22 -50.24
C LYS A 5 7.11 26.49 -49.60
N ILE A 6 6.09 25.76 -50.04
CA ILE A 6 4.78 25.67 -49.40
C ILE A 6 4.91 24.62 -48.28
N VAL A 7 4.78 25.04 -47.03
CA VAL A 7 4.65 24.15 -45.89
C VAL A 7 3.15 23.98 -45.66
N SER A 8 2.64 22.79 -45.97
CA SER A 8 1.25 22.41 -45.62
C SER A 8 1.20 22.03 -44.13
N ALA A 9 0.54 22.85 -43.33
CA ALA A 9 0.18 22.53 -41.96
C ALA A 9 -1.03 21.58 -41.97
N VAL A 10 -0.82 20.34 -41.62
CA VAL A 10 -1.92 19.40 -41.30
C VAL A 10 -2.36 19.68 -39.87
N ALA A 11 -3.50 20.36 -39.75
CA ALA A 11 -4.17 20.52 -38.45
C ALA A 11 -4.83 19.18 -38.12
N LEU A 12 -4.27 18.47 -37.12
CA LEU A 12 -4.96 17.37 -36.48
C LEU A 12 -6.14 17.96 -35.68
N LEU A 13 -7.35 17.79 -36.19
CA LEU A 13 -8.58 17.98 -35.40
C LEU A 13 -8.62 16.87 -34.34
N TRP A 14 -8.38 17.24 -33.12
CA TRP A 14 -8.72 16.42 -31.94
C TRP A 14 -10.25 16.48 -31.80
N CYS A 15 -10.92 15.39 -32.11
CA CYS A 15 -12.30 15.16 -31.61
C CYS A 15 -12.20 14.96 -30.09
N THR A 16 -12.32 16.06 -29.33
CA THR A 16 -12.68 15.99 -27.91
C THR A 16 -14.14 15.59 -27.87
N ALA A 17 -14.43 14.31 -27.64
CA ALA A 17 -15.74 13.93 -27.12
C ALA A 17 -15.93 14.74 -25.83
N GLY A 18 -16.90 15.67 -25.85
CA GLY A 18 -17.20 16.50 -24.69
C GLY A 18 -17.78 15.62 -23.58
N PHE A 19 -16.93 15.22 -22.64
CA PHE A 19 -17.43 14.73 -21.37
C PHE A 19 -18.22 15.87 -20.71
N ALA A 20 -19.41 15.59 -20.21
CA ALA A 20 -20.10 16.51 -19.31
C ALA A 20 -19.13 16.91 -18.21
N ALA A 21 -19.11 18.20 -17.84
CA ALA A 21 -18.18 18.72 -16.82
C ALA A 21 -18.57 18.13 -15.45
N GLY A 22 -18.06 16.92 -15.16
CA GLY A 22 -18.03 16.36 -13.81
C GLY A 22 -16.94 17.05 -12.99
N SER A 23 -16.98 16.89 -11.66
CA SER A 23 -15.98 17.41 -10.75
C SER A 23 -14.57 16.90 -11.12
N GLU A 24 -13.54 17.72 -10.86
CA GLU A 24 -12.14 17.28 -11.00
C GLU A 24 -11.90 16.05 -10.10
N PRO A 25 -11.17 15.01 -10.55
CA PRO A 25 -10.89 13.83 -9.77
C PRO A 25 -10.39 14.12 -8.35
N ALA A 26 -9.47 15.06 -8.20
CA ALA A 26 -8.96 15.47 -6.88
C ALA A 26 -10.03 16.07 -5.96
N ALA A 27 -11.07 16.70 -6.50
CA ALA A 27 -12.18 17.25 -5.70
C ALA A 27 -13.11 16.16 -5.15
N CYS A 28 -13.08 14.95 -5.71
CA CYS A 28 -13.84 13.80 -5.23
C CYS A 28 -13.15 13.06 -4.07
N VAL A 29 -11.88 13.33 -3.79
CA VAL A 29 -11.12 12.63 -2.74
C VAL A 29 -11.58 13.06 -1.35
N ARG A 30 -11.75 12.08 -0.47
CA ARG A 30 -12.15 12.24 0.95
C ARG A 30 -11.07 11.62 1.86
N PRO A 31 -9.95 12.31 2.12
CA PRO A 31 -8.81 11.71 2.81
C PRO A 31 -9.04 11.33 4.27
N MET A 32 -10.21 11.68 4.84
CA MET A 32 -10.64 11.22 6.17
C MET A 32 -11.24 9.80 6.14
N MET A 33 -11.51 9.22 4.98
CA MET A 33 -11.97 7.84 4.85
C MET A 33 -10.94 6.88 5.44
N GLY A 34 -11.36 5.97 6.31
CA GLY A 34 -10.49 4.97 6.94
C GLY A 34 -9.60 5.50 8.06
N THR A 35 -9.78 6.75 8.53
CA THR A 35 -9.01 7.33 9.65
C THR A 35 -9.51 6.89 11.02
N GLY A 36 -10.69 6.27 11.09
CA GLY A 36 -11.28 5.64 12.26
C GLY A 36 -11.24 4.12 12.17
N ALA A 37 -11.73 3.46 13.21
CA ALA A 37 -11.80 1.99 13.29
C ALA A 37 -10.51 1.29 12.85
N ALA A 38 -10.59 0.36 11.88
CA ALA A 38 -9.49 -0.51 11.48
C ALA A 38 -8.67 0.02 10.26
N GLY A 39 -9.08 1.11 9.60
CA GLY A 39 -8.47 1.53 8.33
C GLY A 39 -7.02 2.01 8.42
N CYS A 40 -6.58 2.46 9.60
CA CYS A 40 -5.23 2.95 9.87
C CYS A 40 -4.74 4.07 8.95
N VAL A 41 -5.65 4.79 8.29
CA VAL A 41 -5.33 5.89 7.38
C VAL A 41 -4.90 7.12 8.18
N VAL A 42 -3.89 7.86 7.67
CA VAL A 42 -3.47 9.15 8.20
C VAL A 42 -3.82 10.25 7.19
N PRO A 43 -4.44 11.37 7.63
CA PRO A 43 -4.80 12.47 6.75
C PRO A 43 -3.56 13.32 6.39
N VAL A 44 -2.71 12.80 5.51
CA VAL A 44 -1.41 13.39 5.18
C VAL A 44 -1.45 14.39 4.02
N ALA A 45 -0.67 15.45 4.13
CA ALA A 45 -0.23 16.26 3.01
C ALA A 45 0.98 15.58 2.36
N ALA A 46 0.78 14.94 1.21
CA ALA A 46 1.80 14.21 0.47
C ALA A 46 1.69 14.49 -1.03
N ALA A 47 2.77 14.30 -1.78
CA ALA A 47 2.75 14.20 -3.24
C ALA A 47 2.56 12.74 -3.68
N PRO A 48 2.11 12.45 -4.92
CA PRO A 48 2.03 11.08 -5.41
C PRO A 48 3.38 10.36 -5.26
N PHE A 49 3.38 9.18 -4.64
CA PHE A 49 4.58 8.35 -4.38
C PHE A 49 5.69 9.06 -3.58
N GLY A 50 5.38 10.14 -2.86
CA GLY A 50 6.36 10.95 -2.15
C GLY A 50 6.98 10.25 -0.95
N MET A 51 8.22 10.66 -0.59
CA MET A 51 8.90 10.28 0.66
C MET A 51 8.24 10.97 1.87
N VAL A 52 7.77 12.22 1.68
CA VAL A 52 7.14 12.99 2.74
C VAL A 52 5.65 12.65 2.79
N GLN A 53 5.22 12.19 3.95
CA GLN A 53 3.82 12.10 4.36
C GLN A 53 3.66 12.97 5.61
N LEU A 54 3.46 14.28 5.40
CA LEU A 54 3.37 15.28 6.45
C LEU A 54 1.94 15.34 7.00
N GLY A 55 1.75 15.02 8.27
CA GLY A 55 0.42 14.92 8.86
C GLY A 55 0.37 15.16 10.36
N PRO A 56 -0.84 15.19 10.92
CA PRO A 56 -1.06 15.28 12.35
C PRO A 56 -0.78 13.94 13.03
N ASP A 57 -0.23 14.02 14.25
CA ASP A 57 -0.04 12.90 15.16
C ASP A 57 -1.09 12.95 16.26
N THR A 58 -1.94 11.94 16.33
CA THR A 58 -2.80 11.63 17.47
C THR A 58 -2.31 10.35 18.12
N TYR A 59 -2.21 10.32 19.40
CA TYR A 59 -1.50 9.30 20.14
C TYR A 59 -2.16 7.90 20.10
N PHE A 60 -1.38 6.81 20.12
CA PHE A 60 -1.79 5.39 20.31
C PHE A 60 -2.41 4.65 19.13
N THR A 61 -2.16 5.01 17.89
CA THR A 61 -2.66 4.21 16.77
C THR A 61 -1.54 3.69 15.89
N ALA A 62 -1.85 2.64 15.16
CA ALA A 62 -0.91 1.93 14.31
C ALA A 62 -0.15 2.83 13.32
N SER A 63 -0.81 3.86 12.75
CA SER A 63 -0.21 4.76 11.76
C SER A 63 0.03 6.18 12.26
N GLY A 64 -0.30 6.47 13.52
CA GLY A 64 -0.06 7.77 14.14
C GLY A 64 -1.27 8.70 14.19
N TYR A 65 -2.39 8.38 13.55
CA TYR A 65 -3.62 9.16 13.60
C TYR A 65 -4.84 8.25 13.82
N HIS A 66 -5.79 8.72 14.64
CA HIS A 66 -7.11 8.13 14.77
C HIS A 66 -8.17 9.20 14.93
N TYR A 67 -9.25 9.10 14.18
CA TYR A 67 -10.32 10.07 14.11
C TYR A 67 -10.92 10.41 15.49
N ASP A 68 -11.18 9.42 16.33
CA ASP A 68 -11.81 9.63 17.65
C ASP A 68 -10.87 10.21 18.72
N HIS A 69 -9.57 10.39 18.42
CA HIS A 69 -8.63 10.85 19.41
C HIS A 69 -8.72 12.37 19.57
N PRO A 70 -8.93 12.89 20.81
CA PRO A 70 -9.27 14.31 21.02
C PRO A 70 -8.06 15.28 21.03
N LEU A 71 -6.84 14.75 20.87
CA LEU A 71 -5.60 15.53 20.99
C LEU A 71 -4.70 15.33 19.77
N ILE A 72 -4.13 16.42 19.29
CA ILE A 72 -2.99 16.42 18.37
C ILE A 72 -1.73 16.74 19.16
N TYR A 73 -0.69 15.90 19.02
CA TYR A 73 0.59 16.03 19.70
C TYR A 73 1.65 16.72 18.85
N GLY A 74 1.46 16.78 17.54
CA GLY A 74 2.34 17.46 16.61
C GLY A 74 2.04 17.16 15.16
N PHE A 75 3.01 17.53 14.32
CA PHE A 75 2.96 17.33 12.88
C PHE A 75 4.30 16.74 12.43
N SER A 76 4.31 15.44 12.12
CA SER A 76 5.50 14.71 11.70
C SER A 76 5.63 14.66 10.17
N HIS A 77 6.86 14.52 9.68
CA HIS A 77 7.17 14.53 8.24
C HIS A 77 7.04 13.16 7.59
N THR A 78 6.99 12.11 8.40
CA THR A 78 6.91 10.72 7.92
C THR A 78 5.73 10.01 8.57
N HIS A 79 4.95 9.30 7.76
CA HIS A 79 3.88 8.41 8.19
C HIS A 79 3.85 7.17 7.29
N LYS A 80 3.08 6.18 7.73
CA LYS A 80 2.81 4.94 7.02
C LYS A 80 1.30 4.77 6.92
N SER A 81 0.65 5.70 6.18
CA SER A 81 -0.82 5.71 6.05
C SER A 81 -1.36 4.34 5.60
N GLY A 82 -2.33 3.81 6.33
CA GLY A 82 -2.97 2.52 6.07
C GLY A 82 -2.27 1.31 6.68
N GLY A 83 -1.07 1.44 7.23
CA GLY A 83 -0.35 0.30 7.78
C GLY A 83 -0.69 -0.01 9.23
N GLY A 84 -0.89 -1.29 9.57
CA GLY A 84 -1.36 -1.75 10.87
C GLY A 84 -0.38 -1.66 12.05
N GLY A 85 0.91 -1.33 11.85
CA GLY A 85 1.91 -1.22 12.93
C GLY A 85 2.36 0.20 13.20
N THR A 86 2.76 0.51 14.43
CA THR A 86 3.30 1.84 14.78
C THR A 86 4.74 1.95 14.31
N ASP A 87 5.04 2.97 13.52
CA ASP A 87 6.39 3.36 13.11
C ASP A 87 6.37 4.72 12.41
N TYR A 88 7.53 5.26 12.07
CA TYR A 88 7.70 6.61 11.51
C TYR A 88 7.39 7.72 12.52
N GLN A 89 6.59 8.73 12.16
CA GLN A 89 6.32 9.94 12.94
C GLN A 89 7.61 10.71 13.25
N ASP A 90 8.53 10.77 12.28
CA ASP A 90 9.84 11.41 12.45
C ASP A 90 9.76 12.92 12.28
N ILE A 91 10.66 13.60 12.99
CA ILE A 91 10.89 15.03 12.88
C ILE A 91 9.60 15.80 13.10
N MET A 92 9.08 15.68 14.33
CA MET A 92 7.82 16.30 14.73
C MET A 92 8.00 17.78 15.03
N PHE A 93 7.05 18.59 14.55
CA PHE A 93 6.94 20.03 14.81
C PHE A 93 5.62 20.32 15.52
N PHE A 94 5.69 21.12 16.61
CA PHE A 94 4.51 21.52 17.36
C PHE A 94 4.51 23.03 17.70
N PRO A 95 3.54 23.83 17.20
CA PRO A 95 3.46 25.26 17.51
C PRO A 95 2.90 25.49 18.93
N VAL A 96 3.54 26.35 19.69
CA VAL A 96 3.14 26.71 21.05
C VAL A 96 3.19 28.24 21.24
N MET A 97 2.32 28.77 22.14
CA MET A 97 2.20 30.20 22.40
C MET A 97 2.76 30.62 23.76
N ASP A 98 2.77 29.71 24.73
CA ASP A 98 3.23 29.99 26.08
C ASP A 98 4.71 29.69 26.24
N ALA A 99 5.34 30.35 27.19
CA ALA A 99 6.74 30.09 27.48
C ALA A 99 6.96 28.67 27.97
N VAL A 100 7.86 27.96 27.30
CA VAL A 100 8.22 26.58 27.64
C VAL A 100 9.37 26.55 28.63
N TRP A 101 9.12 26.17 29.86
CA TRP A 101 10.08 26.20 30.97
C TRP A 101 10.38 24.84 31.59
N THR A 102 9.51 23.84 31.36
CA THR A 102 9.58 22.53 31.99
C THR A 102 9.69 21.43 30.98
N GLN A 103 10.16 20.27 31.42
CA GLN A 103 10.19 19.04 30.63
C GLN A 103 8.79 18.67 30.11
N GLN A 104 7.77 18.79 30.94
CA GLN A 104 6.39 18.44 30.56
C GLN A 104 5.90 19.30 29.38
N GLN A 105 6.28 20.59 29.35
CA GLN A 105 5.88 21.51 28.27
C GLN A 105 6.66 21.28 26.96
N VAL A 106 7.86 20.69 27.04
CA VAL A 106 8.67 20.40 25.84
C VAL A 106 8.38 19.01 25.24
N CYS A 107 7.60 18.21 25.94
CA CYS A 107 7.17 16.88 25.50
C CYS A 107 5.68 16.94 25.08
N PRO A 108 5.34 17.29 23.84
CA PRO A 108 3.94 17.45 23.40
C PRO A 108 3.10 16.20 23.58
N ASP A 109 3.68 15.01 23.46
CA ASP A 109 3.08 13.71 23.71
C ASP A 109 2.41 13.58 25.12
N ARG A 110 2.73 14.48 26.04
CA ARG A 110 2.10 14.54 27.38
C ARG A 110 1.08 15.67 27.52
N VAL A 111 1.10 16.63 26.63
CA VAL A 111 0.30 17.86 26.77
C VAL A 111 -0.69 17.99 25.60
N GLY A 112 -0.27 17.79 24.37
CA GLY A 112 -1.08 17.87 23.16
C GLY A 112 -1.95 19.13 23.06
N SER A 113 -2.61 19.35 21.96
CA SER A 113 -3.67 20.36 21.83
C SER A 113 -4.99 19.69 21.47
N ARG A 114 -6.07 20.07 22.15
CA ARG A 114 -7.42 19.70 21.72
C ARG A 114 -7.72 20.32 20.37
N TYR A 115 -8.63 19.72 19.64
CA TYR A 115 -9.13 20.20 18.36
C TYR A 115 -10.55 19.70 18.09
N SER A 116 -11.17 20.23 17.05
CA SER A 116 -12.46 19.79 16.55
C SER A 116 -12.37 19.50 15.06
N HIS A 117 -12.97 18.41 14.58
CA HIS A 117 -13.06 18.10 13.15
C HIS A 117 -13.80 19.19 12.34
N GLU A 118 -14.64 20.01 12.97
CA GLU A 118 -15.23 21.19 12.31
C GLU A 118 -14.19 22.25 11.92
N GLN A 119 -13.03 22.23 12.56
CA GLN A 119 -11.88 23.11 12.29
C GLN A 119 -10.79 22.43 11.46
N GLU A 120 -11.01 21.20 11.07
CA GLU A 120 -10.08 20.39 10.29
C GLU A 120 -10.49 20.39 8.81
N PHE A 121 -9.53 20.58 7.93
CA PHE A 121 -9.74 20.57 6.49
C PHE A 121 -8.60 19.85 5.80
N ILE A 122 -8.93 18.94 4.88
CA ILE A 122 -7.97 18.18 4.11
C ILE A 122 -8.40 18.06 2.64
N GLU A 123 -7.42 18.16 1.75
CA GLU A 123 -7.52 17.85 0.32
C GLU A 123 -6.20 17.21 -0.14
N PRO A 124 -6.14 16.56 -1.32
CA PRO A 124 -4.88 15.99 -1.81
C PRO A 124 -3.71 16.96 -1.78
N GLY A 125 -2.67 16.63 -0.99
CA GLY A 125 -1.47 17.45 -0.82
C GLY A 125 -1.59 18.62 0.17
N TYR A 126 -2.66 18.71 0.93
CA TYR A 126 -2.85 19.78 1.90
C TYR A 126 -3.67 19.33 3.11
N TYR A 127 -3.23 19.77 4.31
CA TYR A 127 -3.93 19.60 5.58
C TYR A 127 -3.96 20.93 6.33
N ARG A 128 -5.06 21.22 7.01
CA ARG A 128 -5.23 22.40 7.90
C ARG A 128 -6.02 22.03 9.14
N ILE A 129 -5.60 22.58 10.27
CA ILE A 129 -6.33 22.52 11.55
C ILE A 129 -6.17 23.82 12.31
N ARG A 130 -7.24 24.26 13.00
CA ARG A 130 -7.16 25.25 14.06
C ARG A 130 -7.19 24.54 15.40
N LEU A 131 -6.09 24.64 16.13
CA LEU A 131 -5.95 24.09 17.47
C LEU A 131 -6.75 24.90 18.49
N ASP A 132 -7.17 24.32 19.60
CA ASP A 132 -7.84 25.02 20.71
C ASP A 132 -6.96 26.12 21.32
N SER A 133 -5.68 26.11 21.07
CA SER A 133 -4.75 27.18 21.36
C SER A 133 -4.91 28.43 20.45
N ASP A 134 -5.88 28.44 19.53
CA ASP A 134 -6.07 29.45 18.49
C ASP A 134 -4.93 29.55 17.45
N VAL A 135 -4.01 28.59 17.39
CA VAL A 135 -3.02 28.53 16.32
C VAL A 135 -3.62 27.80 15.10
N ASP A 136 -3.61 28.47 13.94
CA ASP A 136 -3.86 27.81 12.67
C ASP A 136 -2.57 27.12 12.19
N ALA A 137 -2.62 25.81 11.94
CA ALA A 137 -1.56 25.02 11.34
C ALA A 137 -1.97 24.54 9.96
N GLU A 138 -1.17 24.85 8.96
CA GLU A 138 -1.39 24.47 7.56
C GLU A 138 -0.15 23.75 7.05
N LEU A 139 -0.37 22.62 6.37
CA LEU A 139 0.66 21.71 5.87
C LEU A 139 0.49 21.47 4.38
N THR A 140 1.59 21.41 3.65
CA THR A 140 1.65 20.94 2.26
C THR A 140 2.99 20.29 2.00
N ALA A 141 3.11 19.45 0.96
CA ALA A 141 4.34 18.74 0.70
C ALA A 141 4.62 18.62 -0.81
N THR A 142 5.89 18.42 -1.12
CA THR A 142 6.38 17.89 -2.39
C THR A 142 6.91 16.47 -2.16
N ALA A 143 7.57 15.87 -3.15
CA ALA A 143 8.00 14.48 -3.01
C ALA A 143 8.99 14.24 -1.84
N ARG A 144 9.86 15.24 -1.52
CA ARG A 144 10.91 15.11 -0.49
C ARG A 144 10.89 16.23 0.54
N CYS A 145 9.92 17.14 0.45
CA CYS A 145 9.92 18.31 1.31
C CYS A 145 8.53 18.60 1.85
N GLY A 146 8.47 18.96 3.13
CA GLY A 146 7.29 19.51 3.79
C GLY A 146 7.33 21.03 3.84
N MET A 147 6.17 21.66 3.87
CA MET A 147 6.03 23.09 4.12
C MET A 147 4.90 23.34 5.10
N HIS A 148 5.18 24.10 6.14
CA HIS A 148 4.22 24.46 7.18
C HIS A 148 3.96 25.96 7.15
N ARG A 149 2.76 26.36 7.54
CA ARG A 149 2.37 27.75 7.80
C ARG A 149 1.64 27.80 9.14
N TYR A 150 2.26 28.45 10.14
CA TYR A 150 1.68 28.61 11.46
C TYR A 150 1.24 30.09 11.64
N THR A 151 -0.06 30.27 11.85
CA THR A 151 -0.65 31.60 12.13
C THR A 151 -1.01 31.66 13.60
N TYR A 152 -0.32 32.50 14.33
CA TYR A 152 -0.53 32.72 15.76
C TYR A 152 -1.48 33.90 16.02
N PRO A 153 -2.28 33.87 17.10
CA PRO A 153 -3.08 34.99 17.54
C PRO A 153 -2.23 36.27 17.74
N GLU A 154 -2.87 37.44 17.62
CA GLU A 154 -2.19 38.69 17.83
C GLU A 154 -1.69 38.81 19.28
N GLY A 155 -0.44 39.21 19.46
CA GLY A 155 0.21 39.35 20.77
C GLY A 155 0.76 38.05 21.37
N ALA A 156 0.49 36.89 20.75
CA ALA A 156 1.01 35.63 21.21
C ALA A 156 2.54 35.54 21.06
N MET A 157 3.18 34.79 21.96
CA MET A 157 4.57 34.39 21.81
C MET A 157 4.65 33.28 20.74
N ARG A 158 5.30 33.55 19.60
CA ARG A 158 5.40 32.62 18.49
C ARG A 158 6.54 31.64 18.72
N GLN A 159 6.21 30.40 19.07
CA GLN A 159 7.20 29.36 19.35
C GLN A 159 6.89 28.09 18.61
N LEU A 160 7.92 27.28 18.40
CA LEU A 160 7.84 25.97 17.78
C LEU A 160 8.72 24.98 18.56
N ILE A 161 8.17 23.85 18.92
CA ILE A 161 8.93 22.71 19.42
C ILE A 161 9.33 21.86 18.20
N ILE A 162 10.59 21.41 18.17
CA ILE A 162 11.07 20.35 17.31
C ILE A 162 11.41 19.17 18.22
N ASP A 163 10.78 18.03 18.00
CA ASP A 163 10.99 16.83 18.80
C ASP A 163 11.53 15.69 17.92
N LEU A 164 12.75 15.23 18.26
CA LEU A 164 13.40 14.12 17.58
C LEU A 164 13.21 12.78 18.30
N LYS A 165 12.51 12.78 19.44
CA LYS A 165 12.17 11.56 20.16
C LYS A 165 10.75 11.06 19.88
N HIS A 166 9.86 11.95 19.45
CA HIS A 166 8.46 11.63 19.16
C HIS A 166 8.30 10.44 18.22
N GLY A 167 7.26 9.64 18.42
CA GLY A 167 6.86 8.51 17.55
C GLY A 167 7.42 7.15 17.95
N CYS A 168 8.52 7.08 18.69
CA CYS A 168 9.19 5.83 19.01
C CYS A 168 8.84 5.20 20.37
N GLU A 169 8.04 5.82 21.23
CA GLU A 169 7.97 5.41 22.64
C GLU A 169 6.76 4.55 23.02
N HIS A 170 5.88 4.24 22.08
CA HIS A 170 4.55 3.74 22.49
C HIS A 170 4.02 2.62 21.62
N SER A 171 4.88 1.70 21.20
CA SER A 171 4.40 0.48 20.57
C SER A 171 3.56 -0.33 21.55
N THR A 172 2.25 -0.27 21.41
CA THR A 172 1.31 -1.21 22.05
C THR A 172 1.24 -2.53 21.29
N THR A 173 2.08 -2.72 20.27
CA THR A 173 2.07 -3.90 19.43
C THR A 173 2.66 -5.11 20.13
N ILE A 174 2.27 -6.28 19.65
CA ILE A 174 2.69 -7.65 20.01
C ILE A 174 4.21 -7.88 20.09
N PHE A 175 5.03 -6.91 19.77
CA PHE A 175 6.48 -6.94 19.73
C PHE A 175 7.13 -6.17 20.91
N ALA A 176 6.50 -6.19 22.09
CA ALA A 176 7.01 -5.54 23.28
C ALA A 176 8.34 -6.19 23.77
N ASP A 177 9.39 -6.02 22.96
CA ASP A 177 10.75 -6.20 23.44
C ASP A 177 11.24 -4.84 23.96
N GLU A 178 11.92 -4.79 25.10
CA GLU A 178 12.32 -3.54 25.78
C GLU A 178 13.19 -2.61 24.92
N ASP A 179 13.82 -3.16 23.87
CA ASP A 179 14.67 -2.43 22.91
C ASP A 179 13.96 -2.04 21.59
N PHE A 180 12.66 -2.30 21.48
CA PHE A 180 11.89 -1.98 20.29
C PHE A 180 11.42 -0.53 20.35
N ASP A 181 11.46 0.16 19.19
CA ASP A 181 10.94 1.51 19.01
C ASP A 181 11.70 2.58 19.85
N THR A 182 13.02 2.60 19.71
CA THR A 182 13.88 3.54 20.43
C THR A 182 14.70 4.43 19.50
N VAL A 183 14.96 5.66 19.95
CA VAL A 183 15.94 6.54 19.31
C VAL A 183 17.35 6.10 19.72
N LYS A 184 18.14 5.61 18.77
CA LYS A 184 19.55 5.22 18.98
C LYS A 184 20.45 6.42 19.13
N ILE A 185 20.23 7.43 18.26
CA ILE A 185 20.94 8.71 18.29
C ILE A 185 20.15 9.76 17.52
N SER A 186 20.14 10.98 18.00
CA SER A 186 19.60 12.14 17.29
C SER A 186 20.49 13.36 17.52
N ARG A 187 20.50 14.28 16.56
CA ARG A 187 21.25 15.54 16.64
C ARG A 187 20.44 16.69 16.08
N LEU A 188 20.52 17.82 16.74
CA LEU A 188 19.92 19.07 16.34
C LEU A 188 20.96 20.18 16.39
N GLU A 189 21.05 21.02 15.33
CA GLU A 189 21.99 22.11 15.19
C GLU A 189 21.23 23.38 14.77
N TRP A 190 21.37 24.44 15.56
CA TRP A 190 20.96 25.79 15.22
C TRP A 190 22.09 26.48 14.43
N VAL A 191 21.95 26.46 13.10
CA VAL A 191 22.97 26.93 12.17
C VAL A 191 23.10 28.45 12.16
N ASP A 192 21.96 29.11 11.96
CA ASP A 192 21.87 30.59 11.92
C ASP A 192 20.46 31.08 12.38
N ASP A 193 20.17 32.38 12.21
CA ASP A 193 18.91 32.94 12.65
C ASP A 193 17.66 32.49 11.87
N ARG A 194 17.84 31.63 10.85
CA ARG A 194 16.75 31.10 10.01
C ARG A 194 16.87 29.62 9.72
N THR A 195 17.87 28.93 10.23
CA THR A 195 18.18 27.57 9.82
C THR A 195 18.43 26.66 11.03
N VAL A 196 17.73 25.54 11.03
CA VAL A 196 17.97 24.39 11.91
C VAL A 196 18.12 23.14 11.06
N ARG A 197 19.05 22.26 11.42
CA ARG A 197 19.21 20.97 10.78
C ARG A 197 19.49 19.88 11.81
N GLY A 198 19.30 18.65 11.41
CA GLY A 198 19.56 17.55 12.31
C GLY A 198 19.28 16.20 11.68
N TYR A 199 19.30 15.20 12.53
CA TYR A 199 18.95 13.84 12.14
C TYR A 199 18.44 13.03 13.34
N ARG A 200 17.78 11.94 13.01
CA ARG A 200 17.40 10.90 13.94
C ARG A 200 17.76 9.54 13.33
N VAL A 201 18.34 8.65 14.13
CA VAL A 201 18.48 7.23 13.85
C VAL A 201 17.71 6.48 14.94
N SER A 202 16.76 5.66 14.53
CA SER A 202 15.88 4.90 15.43
C SER A 202 15.79 3.44 14.97
N ASN A 203 15.21 2.61 15.80
CA ASN A 203 14.74 1.28 15.44
C ASN A 203 13.24 1.19 15.72
N GLY A 204 12.61 0.25 15.11
CA GLY A 204 11.20 -0.06 15.18
C GLY A 204 10.94 -1.27 14.30
N TRP A 205 9.90 -1.27 13.52
CA TRP A 205 9.73 -2.23 12.44
C TRP A 205 10.90 -2.20 11.47
N ALA A 206 11.42 -1.00 11.16
CA ALA A 206 12.73 -0.89 10.54
C ALA A 206 13.81 -1.12 11.61
N PRO A 207 14.67 -2.15 11.48
CA PRO A 207 15.76 -2.41 12.45
C PRO A 207 16.71 -1.22 12.62
N GLU A 208 16.82 -0.38 11.59
CA GLU A 208 17.61 0.84 11.60
C GLU A 208 17.03 1.85 10.61
N GLN A 209 16.42 2.92 11.12
CA GLN A 209 15.83 3.98 10.32
C GLN A 209 16.66 5.26 10.45
N HIS A 210 16.99 5.86 9.30
CA HIS A 210 17.72 7.13 9.23
C HIS A 210 16.86 8.20 8.60
N VAL A 211 16.65 9.31 9.32
CA VAL A 211 15.98 10.50 8.80
C VAL A 211 16.81 11.74 9.11
N TYR A 212 17.33 12.36 8.07
CA TYR A 212 18.04 13.63 8.13
C TYR A 212 17.11 14.74 7.67
N PHE A 213 17.19 15.93 8.28
CA PHE A 213 16.40 17.07 7.88
C PHE A 213 17.19 18.37 7.80
N TYR A 214 16.68 19.29 7.00
CA TYR A 214 17.15 20.65 6.88
C TYR A 214 15.92 21.59 6.80
N ALA A 215 15.77 22.45 7.81
CA ALA A 215 14.61 23.34 7.98
C ALA A 215 15.03 24.81 7.89
N GLU A 216 14.29 25.58 7.09
CA GLU A 216 14.44 27.02 6.99
C GLU A 216 13.14 27.72 7.40
N PHE A 217 13.26 28.88 8.03
CA PHE A 217 12.17 29.67 8.62
C PHE A 217 12.05 31.06 7.98
N SER A 218 10.83 31.47 7.66
CA SER A 218 10.55 32.79 7.06
C SER A 218 10.80 33.96 8.02
N GLU A 219 10.70 33.70 9.33
CA GLU A 219 10.92 34.65 10.38
C GLU A 219 12.22 34.33 11.14
N PRO A 220 12.93 35.34 11.68
CA PRO A 220 14.18 35.09 12.41
C PRO A 220 13.93 34.37 13.74
N ILE A 221 14.76 33.39 14.03
CA ILE A 221 14.85 32.69 15.30
C ILE A 221 15.63 33.61 16.26
N VAL A 222 14.93 34.20 17.21
CA VAL A 222 15.54 35.11 18.22
C VAL A 222 16.02 34.37 19.46
N SER A 223 15.59 33.15 19.66
CA SER A 223 16.04 32.24 20.71
C SER A 223 15.84 30.79 20.27
N CYS A 224 16.86 29.96 20.45
CA CYS A 224 16.78 28.52 20.34
C CYS A 224 17.33 27.91 21.63
N ARG A 225 16.48 27.13 22.30
CA ARG A 225 16.88 26.39 23.51
C ARG A 225 16.84 24.91 23.21
N LEU A 226 17.95 24.25 23.35
CA LEU A 226 18.07 22.81 23.18
C LEU A 226 17.77 22.09 24.50
N PHE A 227 17.16 20.92 24.40
CA PHE A 227 16.73 20.11 25.53
C PHE A 227 17.23 18.69 25.37
N ASP A 228 17.76 18.12 26.49
CA ASP A 228 18.28 16.79 26.57
C ASP A 228 17.72 16.09 27.83
N HIS A 229 16.97 15.02 27.65
CA HIS A 229 16.30 14.23 28.68
C HIS A 229 15.50 15.04 29.69
N LYS A 230 16.15 15.76 30.60
CA LYS A 230 15.52 16.45 31.73
C LYS A 230 15.88 17.92 31.81
N HIS A 231 16.83 18.41 30.99
CA HIS A 231 17.41 19.73 31.16
C HIS A 231 17.53 20.52 29.88
N PHE A 232 17.21 21.82 29.95
CA PHE A 232 17.60 22.74 28.92
C PHE A 232 19.12 22.94 28.94
N ARG A 233 19.72 23.00 27.76
CA ARG A 233 21.14 23.29 27.53
C ARG A 233 21.23 24.69 26.98
N ASP A 234 21.35 25.68 27.86
CA ASP A 234 21.44 27.08 27.46
C ASP A 234 22.82 27.43 26.90
N GLY A 235 22.86 28.25 25.86
CA GLY A 235 24.08 28.77 25.25
C GLY A 235 24.76 27.80 24.26
N VAL A 236 24.26 26.61 24.08
CA VAL A 236 24.76 25.66 23.05
C VAL A 236 23.99 25.86 21.75
N ARG A 237 24.67 25.60 20.61
CA ARG A 237 24.06 25.67 19.28
C ARG A 237 23.78 24.28 18.68
N GLU A 238 24.32 23.24 19.27
CA GLU A 238 24.10 21.85 18.85
C GLU A 238 24.00 20.94 20.06
N LEU A 239 23.25 19.88 19.88
CA LEU A 239 23.06 18.84 20.88
C LEU A 239 22.89 17.48 20.18
N GLU A 240 23.55 16.45 20.72
CA GLU A 240 23.43 15.09 20.25
C GLU A 240 23.10 14.18 21.45
N GLY A 241 22.20 13.22 21.25
CA GLY A 241 21.74 12.33 22.31
C GLY A 241 20.57 11.45 21.84
N THR A 242 19.93 10.75 22.75
CA THR A 242 18.79 9.88 22.49
C THR A 242 17.42 10.54 22.74
N ASP A 243 17.42 11.74 23.31
CA ASP A 243 16.20 12.52 23.61
C ASP A 243 16.48 14.01 23.37
N VAL A 244 16.62 14.38 22.10
CA VAL A 244 16.97 15.75 21.69
C VAL A 244 15.73 16.48 21.18
N ARG A 245 15.47 17.67 21.78
CA ARG A 245 14.40 18.58 21.38
C ARG A 245 14.91 20.00 21.30
N ALA A 246 14.17 20.86 20.58
CA ALA A 246 14.41 22.29 20.55
C ALA A 246 13.13 23.07 20.79
N VAL A 247 13.27 24.22 21.45
CA VAL A 247 12.22 25.27 21.51
C VAL A 247 12.75 26.51 20.80
N LEU A 248 12.14 26.79 19.65
CA LEU A 248 12.44 27.97 18.86
C LEU A 248 11.46 29.09 19.20
N ARG A 249 11.96 30.33 19.37
CA ARG A 249 11.14 31.54 19.47
C ARG A 249 11.44 32.43 18.28
N PHE A 250 10.36 32.93 17.65
CA PHE A 250 10.47 33.75 16.46
C PHE A 250 10.30 35.25 16.80
N GLY A 251 11.16 36.08 16.21
CA GLY A 251 11.00 37.52 16.12
C GLY A 251 10.06 37.90 14.97
N GLY A 252 10.19 39.14 14.51
CA GLY A 252 9.43 39.66 13.38
C GLY A 252 8.10 40.31 13.76
N LYS A 253 7.27 40.65 12.76
CA LYS A 253 6.04 41.42 12.91
C LYS A 253 4.90 40.56 13.48
N ALA A 254 4.20 41.07 14.49
CA ALA A 254 2.99 40.41 15.02
C ALA A 254 1.93 40.23 13.92
N GLY A 255 1.16 39.14 13.99
CA GLY A 255 0.14 38.77 13.00
C GLY A 255 0.65 38.23 11.68
N LYS A 256 1.99 38.19 11.44
CA LYS A 256 2.57 37.55 10.26
C LYS A 256 2.80 36.07 10.53
N PRO A 257 2.31 35.16 9.65
CA PRO A 257 2.56 33.72 9.81
C PRO A 257 4.05 33.37 9.82
N VAL A 258 4.43 32.37 10.57
CA VAL A 258 5.73 31.68 10.45
C VAL A 258 5.59 30.58 9.42
N VAL A 259 6.30 30.75 8.31
CA VAL A 259 6.37 29.70 7.26
C VAL A 259 7.66 28.94 7.45
N VAL A 260 7.55 27.62 7.43
CA VAL A 260 8.69 26.69 7.54
C VAL A 260 8.72 25.83 6.27
N ARG A 261 9.92 25.60 5.76
CA ARG A 261 10.14 24.63 4.69
C ARG A 261 11.21 23.63 5.12
N VAL A 262 10.92 22.37 4.96
CA VAL A 262 11.74 21.27 5.47
C VAL A 262 12.03 20.28 4.37
N GLY A 263 13.30 20.05 4.06
CA GLY A 263 13.72 18.91 3.27
C GLY A 263 14.07 17.74 4.18
N ILE A 264 13.71 16.51 3.80
CA ILE A 264 14.18 15.30 4.45
C ILE A 264 15.01 14.45 3.49
N SER A 265 15.85 13.57 4.03
CA SER A 265 16.75 12.68 3.29
C SER A 265 17.03 11.42 4.10
N PRO A 266 17.11 10.23 3.48
CA PRO A 266 17.61 9.02 4.14
C PRO A 266 19.15 8.97 4.19
N VAL A 267 19.83 9.94 3.59
CA VAL A 267 21.27 9.89 3.33
C VAL A 267 22.05 10.83 4.24
N SER A 268 21.70 12.13 4.24
CA SER A 268 22.44 13.17 4.99
C SER A 268 21.68 14.48 5.14
N MET A 269 22.09 15.34 6.09
CA MET A 269 21.60 16.71 6.22
C MET A 269 21.87 17.56 4.97
N ASP A 270 22.93 17.26 4.22
CA ASP A 270 23.23 17.96 2.97
C ASP A 270 22.31 17.47 1.84
N GLY A 271 21.99 16.17 1.80
CA GLY A 271 20.94 15.62 0.93
C GLY A 271 19.59 16.28 1.17
N ALA A 272 19.19 16.39 2.42
CA ALA A 272 17.96 17.10 2.81
C ALA A 272 17.94 18.56 2.33
N ARG A 273 19.07 19.28 2.46
CA ARG A 273 19.24 20.63 1.94
C ARG A 273 19.13 20.70 0.41
N GLN A 274 19.72 19.74 -0.30
CA GLN A 274 19.65 19.67 -1.76
C GLN A 274 18.23 19.38 -2.25
N ASN A 275 17.51 18.47 -1.58
CA ASN A 275 16.11 18.20 -1.82
C ASN A 275 15.26 19.47 -1.66
N LEU A 276 15.44 20.18 -0.56
CA LEU A 276 14.71 21.43 -0.29
C LEU A 276 14.95 22.47 -1.38
N ARG A 277 16.19 22.70 -1.77
CA ARG A 277 16.54 23.69 -2.80
C ARG A 277 16.06 23.32 -4.19
N ALA A 278 15.97 22.03 -4.49
CA ALA A 278 15.45 21.56 -5.77
C ALA A 278 13.93 21.74 -5.87
N GLU A 279 13.20 21.39 -4.81
CA GLU A 279 11.74 21.26 -4.86
C GLU A 279 10.99 22.51 -4.40
N ILE A 280 11.47 23.24 -3.36
CA ILE A 280 10.78 24.41 -2.80
C ILE A 280 11.67 25.68 -2.90
N LYS A 281 11.44 26.48 -3.94
CA LYS A 281 12.22 27.67 -4.26
C LYS A 281 11.60 28.96 -3.70
N GLY A 282 11.44 29.09 -2.41
CA GLY A 282 10.94 30.32 -1.80
C GLY A 282 9.84 30.10 -0.76
N TRP A 283 9.14 31.16 -0.37
CA TRP A 283 8.24 31.18 0.79
C TRP A 283 6.75 31.16 0.43
N ASN A 284 6.41 30.96 -0.85
CA ASN A 284 5.02 30.97 -1.29
C ASN A 284 4.36 29.62 -1.05
N PHE A 285 3.77 29.47 0.14
CA PHE A 285 3.04 28.28 0.58
C PHE A 285 1.92 27.90 -0.40
N ASP A 286 1.10 28.88 -0.79
CA ASP A 286 -0.07 28.62 -1.65
C ASP A 286 0.34 28.14 -3.07
N LYS A 287 1.53 28.54 -3.53
CA LYS A 287 2.06 28.02 -4.79
C LYS A 287 2.41 26.54 -4.67
N VAL A 288 3.04 26.11 -3.58
CA VAL A 288 3.38 24.70 -3.35
C VAL A 288 2.09 23.88 -3.26
N ARG A 289 1.14 24.29 -2.40
CA ARG A 289 -0.16 23.65 -2.25
C ARG A 289 -0.86 23.45 -3.62
N LYS A 290 -0.99 24.52 -4.40
CA LYS A 290 -1.65 24.45 -5.72
C LYS A 290 -0.91 23.53 -6.70
N THR A 291 0.42 23.49 -6.64
CA THR A 291 1.21 22.61 -7.49
C THR A 291 0.97 21.15 -7.12
N THR A 292 1.03 20.80 -5.83
CA THR A 292 0.80 19.43 -5.37
C THR A 292 -0.63 18.98 -5.62
N TYR A 293 -1.63 19.83 -5.42
CA TYR A 293 -3.02 19.54 -5.77
C TYR A 293 -3.18 19.24 -7.27
N ARG A 294 -2.57 20.06 -8.13
CA ARG A 294 -2.58 19.85 -9.58
C ARG A 294 -1.92 18.52 -9.95
N ASP A 295 -0.78 18.20 -9.34
CA ASP A 295 -0.04 16.97 -9.62
C ASP A 295 -0.88 15.72 -9.20
N TRP A 296 -1.63 15.82 -8.10
CA TRP A 296 -2.64 14.82 -7.72
C TRP A 296 -3.78 14.73 -8.72
N ASN A 297 -4.34 15.88 -9.14
CA ASN A 297 -5.43 15.87 -10.11
C ASN A 297 -4.99 15.27 -11.47
N GLU A 298 -3.75 15.50 -11.87
CA GLU A 298 -3.16 14.86 -13.07
C GLU A 298 -3.01 13.36 -12.87
N ALA A 299 -2.46 12.88 -11.74
CA ALA A 299 -2.29 11.47 -11.44
C ALA A 299 -3.63 10.71 -11.40
N LEU A 300 -4.61 11.24 -10.68
CA LEU A 300 -5.95 10.67 -10.57
C LEU A 300 -6.73 10.70 -11.89
N SER A 301 -6.44 11.67 -12.76
CA SER A 301 -7.05 11.78 -14.10
C SER A 301 -6.59 10.67 -15.08
N ALA A 302 -5.69 9.78 -14.67
CA ALA A 302 -5.42 8.55 -15.41
C ALA A 302 -6.68 7.67 -15.52
N VAL A 303 -7.60 7.75 -14.56
CA VAL A 303 -8.93 7.14 -14.64
C VAL A 303 -9.99 8.24 -14.56
N ARG A 304 -10.93 8.24 -15.51
CA ARG A 304 -12.05 9.18 -15.53
C ARG A 304 -13.37 8.44 -15.52
N ILE A 305 -14.26 8.84 -14.62
CA ILE A 305 -15.62 8.35 -14.51
C ILE A 305 -16.54 9.43 -15.05
N ALA A 306 -17.34 9.09 -16.07
CA ALA A 306 -18.26 10.01 -16.72
C ALA A 306 -19.57 10.19 -15.94
N ASP A 307 -19.89 9.26 -15.06
CA ASP A 307 -21.09 9.29 -14.23
C ASP A 307 -21.15 10.55 -13.36
N ALA A 308 -22.36 10.93 -12.96
CA ALA A 308 -22.58 12.02 -12.00
C ALA A 308 -21.85 11.73 -10.66
N ASP A 309 -21.61 12.78 -9.90
CA ASP A 309 -20.99 12.65 -8.58
C ASP A 309 -21.87 11.79 -7.66
N SER A 310 -21.26 10.86 -6.95
CA SER A 310 -21.90 9.90 -6.07
C SER A 310 -20.95 9.48 -4.95
N PRO A 311 -21.43 8.94 -3.83
CA PRO A 311 -20.57 8.39 -2.78
C PRO A 311 -19.59 7.34 -3.32
N GLN A 312 -20.00 6.46 -4.24
CA GLN A 312 -19.12 5.44 -4.86
C GLN A 312 -18.01 6.07 -5.68
N LYS A 313 -18.28 7.17 -6.38
CA LYS A 313 -17.25 7.93 -7.12
C LYS A 313 -16.25 8.60 -6.17
N GLU A 314 -16.71 9.12 -5.04
CA GLU A 314 -15.83 9.65 -3.99
C GLU A 314 -14.96 8.54 -3.37
N VAL A 315 -15.53 7.40 -3.02
CA VAL A 315 -14.77 6.23 -2.55
C VAL A 315 -13.76 5.79 -3.59
N PHE A 316 -14.13 5.74 -4.88
CA PHE A 316 -13.23 5.35 -5.96
C PHE A 316 -12.00 6.25 -6.05
N TYR A 317 -12.19 7.57 -6.12
CA TYR A 317 -11.05 8.50 -6.23
C TYR A 317 -10.25 8.59 -4.95
N THR A 318 -10.88 8.40 -3.79
CA THR A 318 -10.17 8.29 -2.50
C THR A 318 -9.31 7.04 -2.45
N SER A 319 -9.86 5.91 -2.87
CA SER A 319 -9.10 4.65 -2.97
C SER A 319 -7.96 4.74 -3.99
N LEU A 320 -8.18 5.37 -5.13
CA LEU A 320 -7.12 5.60 -6.12
C LEU A 320 -6.02 6.53 -5.57
N TYR A 321 -6.39 7.53 -4.77
CA TYR A 321 -5.45 8.41 -4.07
C TYR A 321 -4.61 7.62 -3.07
N PHE A 322 -5.20 6.78 -2.21
CA PHE A 322 -4.47 5.96 -1.25
C PHE A 322 -3.54 4.96 -1.94
N ALA A 323 -4.01 4.30 -3.01
CA ALA A 323 -3.17 3.38 -3.80
C ALA A 323 -1.95 4.07 -4.43
N MET A 324 -2.01 5.39 -4.71
CA MET A 324 -0.90 6.18 -5.27
C MET A 324 -0.03 6.89 -4.22
N LEU A 325 -0.24 6.67 -2.94
CA LEU A 325 0.74 7.01 -1.91
C LEU A 325 1.95 6.06 -1.94
N TYR A 326 1.79 4.87 -2.53
CA TYR A 326 2.77 3.78 -2.56
C TYR A 326 3.02 3.27 -3.99
N PRO A 327 4.25 2.72 -4.27
CA PRO A 327 5.39 2.59 -3.37
C PRO A 327 6.01 3.94 -3.00
N MET A 328 6.52 4.05 -1.76
CA MET A 328 7.06 5.30 -1.25
C MET A 328 8.51 5.52 -1.72
N LEU A 329 8.78 6.70 -2.26
CA LEU A 329 10.12 7.13 -2.66
C LEU A 329 11.08 7.11 -1.45
N TYR A 330 12.34 6.69 -1.69
CA TYR A 330 13.41 6.66 -0.67
C TYR A 330 14.78 7.01 -1.24
N SER A 331 14.82 8.01 -2.13
CA SER A 331 16.08 8.54 -2.71
C SER A 331 16.04 10.06 -2.84
N ASP A 332 17.20 10.69 -2.69
CA ASP A 332 17.42 12.12 -2.87
C ASP A 332 17.33 12.53 -4.34
N VAL A 333 17.20 13.84 -4.60
CA VAL A 333 17.23 14.39 -5.97
C VAL A 333 18.54 14.14 -6.70
N THR A 334 19.62 13.84 -5.96
CA THR A 334 20.93 13.45 -6.50
C THR A 334 20.98 12.00 -6.99
N GLY A 335 19.94 11.21 -6.71
CA GLY A 335 19.89 9.77 -6.94
C GLY A 335 20.54 8.93 -5.85
N GLU A 336 20.99 9.56 -4.75
CA GLU A 336 21.54 8.85 -3.60
C GLU A 336 20.39 8.27 -2.74
N TYR A 337 20.61 7.06 -2.21
CA TYR A 337 19.66 6.34 -1.34
C TYR A 337 20.41 5.46 -0.33
N ARG A 338 19.75 5.17 0.78
CA ARG A 338 20.25 4.19 1.76
C ARG A 338 19.56 2.85 1.50
N SER A 339 20.36 1.77 1.43
CA SER A 339 19.85 0.43 1.18
C SER A 339 19.76 -0.40 2.47
N SER A 340 19.27 -1.63 2.36
CA SER A 340 19.01 -2.54 3.47
C SER A 340 20.25 -3.00 4.24
N ASP A 341 21.46 -2.78 3.71
CA ASP A 341 22.72 -2.96 4.45
C ASP A 341 23.18 -1.68 5.18
N SER A 342 22.29 -0.70 5.32
CA SER A 342 22.49 0.63 5.92
C SER A 342 23.54 1.48 5.23
N LYS A 343 24.06 1.09 4.06
CA LYS A 343 25.00 1.88 3.28
C LYS A 343 24.33 2.77 2.25
N VAL A 344 25.03 3.83 1.87
CA VAL A 344 24.59 4.79 0.88
C VAL A 344 25.09 4.38 -0.51
N TYR A 345 24.16 4.39 -1.46
CA TYR A 345 24.40 4.10 -2.87
C TYR A 345 23.84 5.21 -3.74
N LYS A 346 24.08 5.14 -5.06
CA LYS A 346 23.58 6.10 -6.03
C LYS A 346 23.09 5.39 -7.28
N GLY A 347 21.87 5.71 -7.70
CA GLY A 347 21.26 5.21 -8.93
C GLY A 347 20.83 6.33 -9.87
N ASP A 348 20.51 5.96 -11.12
CA ASP A 348 19.90 6.82 -12.14
C ASP A 348 18.38 6.62 -12.22
N PHE A 349 17.80 6.10 -11.17
CA PHE A 349 16.37 5.77 -11.03
C PHE A 349 15.85 6.21 -9.65
N ARG A 350 14.53 6.21 -9.49
CA ARG A 350 13.89 6.46 -8.20
C ARG A 350 13.91 5.17 -7.37
N TYR A 351 14.60 5.20 -6.24
CA TYR A 351 14.61 4.07 -5.32
C TYR A 351 13.36 4.11 -4.45
N PHE A 352 12.51 3.09 -4.57
CA PHE A 352 11.23 2.96 -3.89
C PHE A 352 11.30 1.90 -2.79
N ALA A 353 11.80 2.26 -1.64
CA ALA A 353 11.91 1.38 -0.49
C ALA A 353 11.55 2.07 0.84
N GLY A 354 10.83 3.18 0.79
CA GLY A 354 10.29 3.81 1.98
C GLY A 354 9.33 2.87 2.69
N VAL A 355 8.30 2.42 1.99
CA VAL A 355 7.41 1.33 2.44
C VAL A 355 7.11 0.40 1.27
N LEU A 356 7.32 -0.90 1.46
CA LEU A 356 6.92 -1.96 0.54
C LEU A 356 6.33 -3.13 1.35
N GLY A 357 5.03 -3.12 1.57
CA GLY A 357 4.26 -4.24 2.12
C GLY A 357 3.89 -5.22 1.00
N LEU A 358 4.82 -6.12 0.61
CA LEU A 358 4.61 -6.93 -0.60
C LEU A 358 3.61 -8.05 -0.40
N TRP A 359 3.42 -8.53 0.84
CA TRP A 359 2.40 -9.53 1.16
C TRP A 359 0.99 -9.06 0.80
N ASP A 360 0.75 -7.77 0.96
CA ASP A 360 -0.53 -7.10 0.68
C ASP A 360 -0.60 -6.64 -0.78
N THR A 361 0.35 -5.81 -1.17
CA THR A 361 0.28 -4.97 -2.38
C THR A 361 0.45 -5.72 -3.70
N PHE A 362 1.03 -6.93 -3.70
CA PHE A 362 1.15 -7.72 -4.92
C PHE A 362 -0.21 -8.04 -5.53
N ARG A 363 -1.28 -8.11 -4.71
CA ARG A 363 -2.59 -8.64 -5.10
C ARG A 363 -3.33 -7.72 -6.05
N ALA A 364 -3.38 -6.39 -5.77
CA ALA A 364 -4.04 -5.42 -6.65
C ALA A 364 -3.30 -4.09 -6.78
N GLN A 365 -2.66 -3.58 -5.72
CA GLN A 365 -2.03 -2.26 -5.72
C GLN A 365 -0.90 -2.17 -6.75
N ASN A 366 0.07 -3.08 -6.71
CA ASN A 366 1.15 -3.10 -7.70
C ASN A 366 0.67 -3.39 -9.13
N PRO A 367 -0.27 -4.34 -9.38
CA PRO A 367 -0.89 -4.50 -10.68
C PRO A 367 -1.60 -3.26 -11.22
N LEU A 368 -2.28 -2.49 -10.36
CA LEU A 368 -2.91 -1.22 -10.72
C LEU A 368 -1.85 -0.16 -11.10
N ILE A 369 -0.79 -0.03 -10.31
CA ILE A 369 0.31 0.88 -10.62
C ILE A 369 1.03 0.46 -11.91
N ALA A 370 1.18 -0.83 -12.16
CA ALA A 370 1.77 -1.33 -13.42
C ALA A 370 0.97 -0.91 -14.66
N ILE A 371 -0.35 -0.76 -14.54
CA ILE A 371 -1.21 -0.25 -15.61
C ILE A 371 -1.08 1.28 -15.76
N LEU A 372 -1.21 2.01 -14.65
CA LEU A 372 -1.34 3.47 -14.67
C LEU A 372 0.01 4.19 -14.72
N ARG A 373 1.04 3.61 -14.09
CA ARG A 373 2.38 4.21 -13.91
C ARG A 373 3.49 3.17 -14.11
N PRO A 374 3.61 2.58 -15.31
CA PRO A 374 4.66 1.59 -15.59
C PRO A 374 6.08 2.15 -15.43
N ASP A 375 6.25 3.48 -15.41
CA ASP A 375 7.51 4.14 -15.06
C ASP A 375 7.87 3.95 -13.58
N VAL A 376 6.89 3.97 -12.68
CA VAL A 376 7.06 3.65 -11.25
C VAL A 376 7.40 2.17 -11.08
N THR A 377 6.66 1.28 -11.73
CA THR A 377 6.90 -0.17 -11.68
C THR A 377 8.29 -0.53 -12.20
N ARG A 378 8.75 0.10 -13.31
CA ARG A 378 10.12 -0.12 -13.82
C ARG A 378 11.18 0.26 -12.80
N ASP A 379 11.04 1.41 -12.15
CA ASP A 379 11.98 1.87 -11.12
C ASP A 379 11.90 0.99 -9.87
N LEU A 380 10.71 0.45 -9.54
CA LEU A 380 10.53 -0.55 -8.48
C LEU A 380 11.27 -1.85 -8.81
N MET A 381 11.22 -2.35 -10.06
CA MET A 381 12.01 -3.54 -10.45
C MET A 381 13.52 -3.32 -10.27
N LYS A 382 14.03 -2.13 -10.58
CA LYS A 382 15.42 -1.76 -10.29
C LYS A 382 15.69 -1.72 -8.78
N THR A 383 14.75 -1.20 -8.00
CA THR A 383 14.84 -1.19 -6.52
C THR A 383 14.94 -2.60 -5.95
N LEU A 384 14.10 -3.54 -6.40
CA LEU A 384 14.15 -4.94 -5.96
C LEU A 384 15.51 -5.58 -6.26
N LEU A 385 16.06 -5.33 -7.45
CA LEU A 385 17.34 -5.89 -7.85
C LEU A 385 18.51 -5.32 -7.02
N GLU A 386 18.52 -4.00 -6.76
CA GLU A 386 19.54 -3.39 -5.90
C GLU A 386 19.42 -3.87 -4.46
N HIS A 387 18.21 -4.02 -3.94
CA HIS A 387 17.98 -4.62 -2.62
C HIS A 387 18.59 -6.03 -2.54
N TYR A 388 18.33 -6.88 -3.54
CA TYR A 388 18.95 -8.20 -3.63
C TYR A 388 20.48 -8.15 -3.66
N ARG A 389 21.06 -7.23 -4.45
CA ARG A 389 22.52 -7.07 -4.56
C ARG A 389 23.18 -6.68 -3.23
N HIS A 390 22.47 -5.95 -2.38
CA HIS A 390 23.00 -5.44 -1.12
C HIS A 390 22.78 -6.37 0.07
N CYS A 391 21.69 -7.17 0.09
CA CYS A 391 21.41 -8.06 1.21
C CYS A 391 21.27 -9.55 0.84
N GLY A 392 21.38 -9.91 -0.45
CA GLY A 392 21.37 -11.29 -0.93
C GLY A 392 19.99 -11.95 -0.97
N GLN A 393 18.91 -11.16 -0.89
CA GLN A 393 17.53 -11.61 -1.05
C GLN A 393 16.66 -10.50 -1.63
N LEU A 394 15.59 -10.88 -2.33
CA LEU A 394 14.55 -9.93 -2.71
C LEU A 394 13.73 -9.51 -1.49
N PRO A 395 13.21 -8.27 -1.47
CA PRO A 395 12.47 -7.77 -0.31
C PRO A 395 11.16 -8.55 -0.09
N ILE A 396 10.77 -8.60 1.17
CA ILE A 396 9.51 -9.15 1.65
C ILE A 396 8.64 -8.01 2.18
N TRP A 397 9.18 -7.28 3.15
CA TRP A 397 8.53 -6.10 3.72
C TRP A 397 9.60 -5.07 4.10
N THR A 398 9.76 -4.01 3.32
CA THR A 398 10.73 -2.97 3.64
C THR A 398 10.06 -1.76 4.28
N LEU A 399 10.74 -1.21 5.28
CA LEU A 399 10.40 0.05 5.90
C LEU A 399 11.68 0.88 6.03
N ALA A 400 11.62 2.16 5.66
CA ALA A 400 12.77 3.05 5.72
C ALA A 400 14.04 2.50 5.01
N GLY A 401 13.85 1.83 3.87
CA GLY A 401 14.92 1.22 3.08
C GLY A 401 15.46 -0.11 3.61
N VAL A 402 15.03 -0.55 4.79
CA VAL A 402 15.55 -1.74 5.48
C VAL A 402 14.52 -2.87 5.45
N GLU A 403 15.00 -4.12 5.26
CA GLU A 403 14.18 -5.31 5.32
C GLU A 403 13.82 -5.65 6.77
N ASN A 404 12.54 -5.78 7.08
CA ASN A 404 12.07 -6.19 8.40
C ASN A 404 11.51 -7.62 8.46
N MET A 405 11.35 -8.28 7.30
CA MET A 405 10.83 -9.65 7.17
C MET A 405 9.49 -9.88 7.87
N CYS A 406 8.66 -8.85 7.93
CA CYS A 406 7.29 -8.98 8.40
C CYS A 406 6.48 -9.79 7.39
N MET A 407 5.53 -10.57 7.85
CA MET A 407 4.64 -11.44 7.08
C MET A 407 5.31 -12.67 6.46
N ILE A 408 4.49 -13.51 5.86
CA ILE A 408 4.86 -14.78 5.24
C ILE A 408 5.01 -14.62 3.71
N GLY A 409 5.45 -15.66 3.01
CA GLY A 409 5.66 -15.63 1.58
C GLY A 409 6.97 -14.94 1.15
N TYR A 410 7.22 -14.86 -0.16
CA TYR A 410 8.32 -14.12 -0.77
C TYR A 410 7.82 -13.34 -2.01
N HIS A 411 6.81 -12.51 -1.79
CA HIS A 411 5.94 -11.91 -2.81
C HIS A 411 6.57 -10.85 -3.73
N SER A 412 7.89 -10.73 -3.75
CA SER A 412 8.58 -10.11 -4.89
C SER A 412 8.37 -10.90 -6.18
N MET A 413 8.09 -12.22 -6.09
CA MET A 413 7.93 -13.11 -7.24
C MET A 413 6.75 -12.72 -8.13
N PRO A 414 5.52 -12.58 -7.61
CA PRO A 414 4.39 -12.14 -8.41
C PRO A 414 4.61 -10.75 -9.02
N LEU A 415 5.27 -9.81 -8.32
CA LEU A 415 5.57 -8.48 -8.87
C LEU A 415 6.46 -8.55 -10.11
N VAL A 416 7.57 -9.29 -10.02
CA VAL A 416 8.55 -9.42 -11.10
C VAL A 416 7.91 -10.11 -12.31
N ALA A 417 7.21 -11.22 -12.08
CA ALA A 417 6.54 -11.96 -13.12
C ALA A 417 5.43 -11.13 -13.81
N ASP A 418 4.64 -10.39 -13.03
CA ASP A 418 3.55 -9.54 -13.54
C ASP A 418 4.09 -8.36 -14.35
N ALA A 419 5.12 -7.67 -13.86
CA ALA A 419 5.77 -6.57 -14.58
C ALA A 419 6.36 -7.03 -15.92
N TYR A 420 7.04 -8.18 -15.94
CA TYR A 420 7.62 -8.73 -17.15
C TYR A 420 6.55 -9.17 -18.16
N CYS A 421 5.52 -9.87 -17.68
CA CYS A 421 4.38 -10.32 -18.47
C CYS A 421 3.62 -9.16 -19.12
N LYS A 422 3.44 -8.05 -18.41
CA LYS A 422 2.80 -6.81 -18.91
C LYS A 422 3.69 -5.98 -19.85
N GLY A 423 4.85 -6.49 -20.24
CA GLY A 423 5.74 -5.82 -21.18
C GLY A 423 6.54 -4.66 -20.59
N ILE A 424 6.58 -4.49 -19.27
CA ILE A 424 7.41 -3.47 -18.63
C ILE A 424 8.88 -3.91 -18.72
N ARG A 425 9.71 -3.05 -19.26
CA ARG A 425 11.13 -3.33 -19.55
C ARG A 425 12.02 -2.14 -19.08
N GLY A 426 13.32 -2.26 -19.23
CA GLY A 426 14.31 -1.24 -18.84
C GLY A 426 14.95 -1.54 -17.48
N TYR A 427 14.94 -2.80 -17.08
CA TYR A 427 15.67 -3.39 -15.98
C TYR A 427 16.27 -4.74 -16.42
N ASP A 428 17.18 -5.29 -15.63
CA ASP A 428 17.82 -6.58 -15.91
C ASP A 428 16.92 -7.73 -15.43
N ALA A 429 16.13 -8.26 -16.36
CA ALA A 429 15.15 -9.29 -16.07
C ALA A 429 15.79 -10.64 -15.70
N GLU A 430 16.92 -11.01 -16.34
CA GLU A 430 17.65 -12.24 -16.02
C GLU A 430 18.25 -12.17 -14.61
N ALA A 431 18.88 -11.05 -14.25
CA ALA A 431 19.40 -10.87 -12.90
C ALA A 431 18.29 -10.89 -11.83
N LEU A 432 17.12 -10.31 -12.12
CA LEU A 432 15.96 -10.42 -11.23
C LEU A 432 15.44 -11.86 -11.13
N TYR A 433 15.40 -12.59 -12.24
CA TYR A 433 15.02 -13.99 -12.24
C TYR A 433 15.97 -14.86 -11.39
N GLU A 434 17.28 -14.67 -11.52
CA GLU A 434 18.25 -15.34 -10.65
C GLU A 434 18.05 -14.97 -9.17
N ALA A 435 17.72 -13.69 -8.89
CA ALA A 435 17.40 -13.24 -7.55
C ALA A 435 16.11 -13.89 -6.99
N MET A 436 15.08 -14.12 -7.83
CA MET A 436 13.88 -14.86 -7.46
C MET A 436 14.23 -16.28 -7.01
N LYS A 437 15.01 -17.01 -7.82
CA LYS A 437 15.43 -18.40 -7.51
C LYS A 437 16.28 -18.45 -6.23
N ALA A 438 17.23 -17.54 -6.09
CA ALA A 438 18.09 -17.47 -4.91
C ALA A 438 17.26 -17.22 -3.63
N SER A 439 16.29 -16.31 -3.69
CA SER A 439 15.42 -15.98 -2.57
C SER A 439 14.51 -17.16 -2.19
N ALA A 440 13.86 -17.81 -3.16
CA ALA A 440 12.96 -18.94 -2.95
C ALA A 440 13.66 -20.21 -2.42
N ASN A 441 14.97 -20.31 -2.59
CA ASN A 441 15.78 -21.46 -2.12
C ASN A 441 16.58 -21.20 -0.86
N ARG A 442 16.48 -20.01 -0.28
CA ARG A 442 17.23 -19.62 0.91
C ARG A 442 16.69 -20.33 2.15
N ASP A 443 17.57 -20.96 2.93
CA ASP A 443 17.21 -21.77 4.12
C ASP A 443 17.46 -21.06 5.44
N THR A 444 18.31 -20.02 5.43
CA THR A 444 18.76 -19.32 6.63
C THR A 444 18.35 -17.87 6.61
N PHE A 445 17.79 -17.41 7.72
CA PHE A 445 17.40 -16.02 7.93
C PHE A 445 18.02 -15.52 9.20
N GLY A 446 18.74 -14.43 9.06
CA GLY A 446 19.07 -13.61 10.18
C GLY A 446 17.92 -12.64 10.40
N TYR A 447 17.56 -12.43 11.65
CA TYR A 447 16.77 -11.32 12.15
C TYR A 447 15.28 -11.27 11.70
N PHE A 448 14.39 -11.04 12.59
CA PHE A 448 12.95 -10.81 12.54
C PHE A 448 12.09 -11.80 11.71
N LEU A 449 11.25 -12.41 12.38
CA LEU A 449 9.95 -13.02 12.09
C LEU A 449 9.65 -13.53 10.65
N LYS A 450 10.03 -14.79 10.34
CA LYS A 450 8.99 -15.72 9.86
C LYS A 450 8.73 -15.83 8.35
N ALA A 451 9.03 -14.87 7.48
CA ALA A 451 8.63 -14.95 6.08
C ALA A 451 9.24 -16.15 5.34
N PHE A 452 10.51 -16.41 5.58
CA PHE A 452 11.16 -17.58 5.00
C PHE A 452 11.33 -18.76 5.97
N ARG A 453 10.91 -18.61 7.21
CA ARG A 453 10.95 -19.73 8.14
C ARG A 453 10.15 -20.88 7.54
N GLY A 454 10.71 -22.06 7.64
CA GLY A 454 10.09 -23.26 7.10
C GLY A 454 10.43 -23.55 5.64
N THR A 455 11.11 -22.71 4.87
CA THR A 455 11.51 -23.05 3.49
C THR A 455 12.37 -24.30 3.41
N ARG A 456 13.24 -24.55 4.41
CA ARG A 456 13.98 -25.80 4.54
C ARG A 456 13.03 -26.99 4.68
N TYR A 457 12.03 -26.85 5.53
CA TYR A 457 11.02 -27.90 5.76
C TYR A 457 10.12 -28.06 4.55
N TYR A 458 9.69 -26.97 3.93
CA TYR A 458 8.92 -26.96 2.69
C TYR A 458 9.59 -27.78 1.60
N LYS A 459 10.90 -27.62 1.37
CA LYS A 459 11.68 -28.39 0.40
C LYS A 459 11.88 -29.87 0.81
N GLN A 460 11.92 -30.16 2.12
CA GLN A 460 12.16 -31.51 2.64
C GLN A 460 10.89 -32.36 2.65
N TYR A 461 9.76 -31.77 3.05
CA TYR A 461 8.50 -32.48 3.27
C TYR A 461 7.46 -32.24 2.18
N GLU A 462 7.74 -31.32 1.25
CA GLU A 462 6.79 -30.80 0.25
C GLU A 462 5.59 -30.08 0.87
N TYR A 463 5.73 -29.61 2.10
CA TYR A 463 4.87 -28.71 2.88
C TYR A 463 5.65 -28.23 4.10
N VAL A 464 5.14 -27.22 4.81
CA VAL A 464 5.68 -26.78 6.09
C VAL A 464 4.97 -27.54 7.20
N PRO A 465 5.66 -28.40 8.00
CA PRO A 465 5.02 -29.15 9.09
C PRO A 465 4.59 -28.24 10.22
N CYS A 466 3.37 -28.43 10.72
CA CYS A 466 2.77 -27.60 11.77
C CYS A 466 3.33 -27.85 13.18
N ASP A 467 4.04 -28.97 13.39
CA ASP A 467 4.79 -29.27 14.62
C ASP A 467 6.19 -28.64 14.62
N LEU A 468 6.67 -28.12 13.48
CA LEU A 468 7.99 -27.50 13.35
C LEU A 468 7.95 -26.00 13.11
N GLU A 469 6.83 -25.47 12.62
CA GLU A 469 6.70 -24.05 12.26
C GLU A 469 5.25 -23.59 12.41
N VAL A 470 5.06 -22.38 12.95
CA VAL A 470 3.74 -21.73 13.05
C VAL A 470 3.28 -21.21 11.70
N THR A 471 1.98 -20.94 11.55
CA THR A 471 1.34 -20.49 10.30
C THR A 471 1.69 -21.38 9.09
N SER A 472 1.86 -22.66 9.36
CA SER A 472 2.44 -23.65 8.46
C SER A 472 1.64 -23.86 7.17
N VAL A 473 0.31 -23.85 7.28
CA VAL A 473 -0.60 -24.00 6.14
C VAL A 473 -0.50 -22.79 5.24
N SER A 474 -0.64 -21.59 5.80
CA SER A 474 -0.54 -20.34 5.04
C SER A 474 0.79 -20.20 4.31
N LYS A 475 1.92 -20.49 5.01
CA LYS A 475 3.26 -20.49 4.40
C LYS A 475 3.36 -21.42 3.21
N THR A 476 2.86 -22.64 3.34
CA THR A 476 2.88 -23.63 2.24
C THR A 476 2.10 -23.11 1.03
N LEU A 477 0.90 -22.60 1.26
CA LEU A 477 0.03 -22.12 0.18
C LEU A 477 0.66 -20.93 -0.55
N GLU A 478 1.22 -19.99 0.17
CA GLU A 478 1.87 -18.82 -0.43
C GLU A 478 3.16 -19.18 -1.16
N TYR A 479 4.00 -20.06 -0.60
CA TYR A 479 5.19 -20.55 -1.30
C TYR A 479 4.82 -21.28 -2.60
N CYS A 480 3.73 -22.05 -2.63
CA CYS A 480 3.24 -22.67 -3.86
C CYS A 480 2.85 -21.62 -4.92
N TYR A 481 2.22 -20.54 -4.51
CA TYR A 481 1.86 -19.46 -5.42
C TYR A 481 3.08 -18.68 -5.93
N ASP A 482 4.02 -18.37 -5.06
CA ASP A 482 5.27 -17.70 -5.41
C ASP A 482 6.11 -18.56 -6.37
N ASP A 483 6.21 -19.87 -6.11
CA ASP A 483 6.90 -20.81 -6.98
C ASP A 483 6.23 -20.92 -8.37
N TRP A 484 4.90 -20.86 -8.42
CA TRP A 484 4.19 -20.77 -9.69
C TRP A 484 4.56 -19.48 -10.46
N CYS A 485 4.71 -18.33 -9.77
CA CYS A 485 5.16 -17.09 -10.39
C CYS A 485 6.60 -17.20 -10.93
N ILE A 486 7.51 -17.90 -10.21
CA ILE A 486 8.85 -18.20 -10.71
C ILE A 486 8.78 -19.09 -11.97
N ALA A 487 7.91 -20.09 -11.98
CA ALA A 487 7.71 -20.95 -13.17
C ALA A 487 7.20 -20.12 -14.36
N GLN A 488 6.28 -19.15 -14.15
CA GLN A 488 5.84 -18.27 -15.23
C GLN A 488 7.01 -17.42 -15.77
N MET A 489 7.85 -16.89 -14.88
CA MET A 489 9.02 -16.11 -15.30
C MET A 489 10.02 -16.99 -16.07
N ALA A 490 10.29 -18.21 -15.58
CA ALA A 490 11.11 -19.22 -16.27
C ALA A 490 10.62 -19.49 -17.68
N ARG A 491 9.31 -19.71 -17.84
CA ARG A 491 8.67 -19.93 -19.14
C ARG A 491 8.87 -18.74 -20.09
N MET A 492 8.63 -17.52 -19.60
CA MET A 492 8.78 -16.30 -20.41
C MET A 492 10.22 -16.02 -20.82
N LEU A 493 11.21 -16.49 -20.06
CA LEU A 493 12.64 -16.37 -20.36
C LEU A 493 13.20 -17.60 -21.12
N GLY A 494 12.44 -18.70 -21.23
CA GLY A 494 12.84 -19.89 -21.97
C GLY A 494 13.62 -20.94 -21.15
N HIS A 495 13.57 -20.88 -19.81
CA HIS A 495 14.26 -21.78 -18.89
C HIS A 495 13.39 -22.99 -18.52
N ARG A 496 13.38 -24.04 -19.37
CA ARG A 496 12.50 -25.21 -19.24
C ARG A 496 12.74 -26.00 -17.94
N ASP A 497 13.97 -26.30 -17.60
CA ASP A 497 14.28 -27.14 -16.44
C ASP A 497 13.83 -26.45 -15.13
N ASP A 498 14.01 -25.15 -15.05
CA ASP A 498 13.51 -24.36 -13.92
C ASP A 498 11.97 -24.30 -13.90
N TYR A 499 11.33 -24.15 -15.07
CA TYR A 499 9.86 -24.25 -15.15
C TYR A 499 9.35 -25.57 -14.59
N ASP A 500 9.90 -26.70 -15.05
CA ASP A 500 9.48 -28.03 -14.62
C ASP A 500 9.69 -28.23 -13.10
N TYR A 501 10.78 -27.68 -12.56
CA TYR A 501 11.05 -27.72 -11.12
C TYR A 501 10.05 -26.90 -10.30
N TYR A 502 9.86 -25.63 -10.65
CA TYR A 502 9.00 -24.73 -9.85
C TYR A 502 7.51 -25.01 -10.05
N ILE A 503 7.07 -25.45 -11.22
CA ILE A 503 5.67 -25.87 -11.42
C ILE A 503 5.32 -27.12 -10.59
N GLY A 504 6.30 -28.02 -10.38
CA GLY A 504 6.17 -29.15 -9.48
C GLY A 504 5.95 -28.71 -8.04
N ARG A 505 6.78 -27.78 -7.54
CA ARG A 505 6.66 -27.20 -6.19
C ARG A 505 5.33 -26.47 -5.99
N ALA A 506 4.88 -25.74 -6.99
CA ALA A 506 3.60 -25.04 -6.98
C ALA A 506 2.39 -25.96 -6.75
N GLY A 507 2.56 -27.26 -7.03
CA GLY A 507 1.55 -28.31 -6.79
C GLY A 507 1.51 -28.86 -5.36
N TRP A 508 2.45 -28.51 -4.49
CA TRP A 508 2.59 -29.10 -3.14
C TRP A 508 1.47 -28.69 -2.17
N TYR A 509 0.69 -27.65 -2.46
CA TYR A 509 -0.51 -27.29 -1.69
C TYR A 509 -1.46 -28.50 -1.48
N LYS A 510 -1.46 -29.47 -2.41
CA LYS A 510 -2.29 -30.69 -2.37
C LYS A 510 -2.00 -31.54 -1.15
N ASN A 511 -0.78 -31.46 -0.59
CA ASN A 511 -0.35 -32.23 0.59
C ASN A 511 -1.05 -31.76 1.88
N LEU A 512 -1.67 -30.57 1.87
CA LEU A 512 -2.36 -30.01 3.02
C LEU A 512 -3.88 -30.10 2.94
N PHE A 513 -4.45 -30.64 1.86
CA PHE A 513 -5.90 -30.77 1.71
C PHE A 513 -6.41 -32.07 2.34
N ASP A 514 -7.17 -31.96 3.41
CA ASP A 514 -7.86 -33.08 4.06
C ASP A 514 -9.19 -33.37 3.33
N GLN A 515 -9.21 -34.40 2.49
CA GLN A 515 -10.37 -34.78 1.69
C GLN A 515 -11.56 -35.24 2.55
N ASN A 516 -11.37 -35.67 3.79
CA ASN A 516 -12.46 -36.11 4.66
C ASN A 516 -13.24 -34.91 5.22
N LEU A 517 -12.55 -33.77 5.42
CA LEU A 517 -13.12 -32.58 6.01
C LEU A 517 -13.35 -31.47 4.96
N ASN A 518 -12.76 -31.59 3.79
CA ASN A 518 -12.76 -30.58 2.72
C ASN A 518 -12.22 -29.23 3.20
N PHE A 519 -11.01 -29.26 3.81
CA PHE A 519 -10.28 -28.10 4.28
C PHE A 519 -8.77 -28.25 4.07
N MET A 520 -8.08 -27.14 3.89
CA MET A 520 -6.65 -27.06 4.16
C MET A 520 -6.41 -27.19 5.66
N ARG A 521 -5.47 -28.02 6.08
CA ARG A 521 -5.26 -28.39 7.48
C ARG A 521 -3.78 -28.57 7.81
N GLY A 522 -3.39 -28.24 9.03
CA GLY A 522 -2.02 -28.44 9.51
C GLY A 522 -1.65 -29.93 9.52
N ARG A 523 -0.46 -30.24 8.98
CA ARG A 523 0.09 -31.58 8.88
C ARG A 523 1.45 -31.64 9.59
N ASN A 524 1.63 -32.66 10.44
CA ASN A 524 2.86 -32.87 11.21
C ASN A 524 3.98 -33.44 10.32
N SER A 525 5.21 -33.37 10.82
CA SER A 525 6.40 -33.91 10.12
C SER A 525 6.39 -35.43 9.93
N ASP A 526 5.60 -36.16 10.71
CA ASP A 526 5.36 -37.60 10.52
C ASP A 526 4.24 -37.92 9.51
N GLY A 527 3.63 -36.91 8.92
CA GLY A 527 2.55 -37.02 7.95
C GLY A 527 1.15 -37.13 8.54
N SER A 528 1.00 -37.15 9.86
CA SER A 528 -0.31 -37.12 10.52
C SER A 528 -0.94 -35.72 10.49
N TRP A 529 -2.27 -35.66 10.58
CA TRP A 529 -2.98 -34.38 10.70
C TRP A 529 -2.93 -33.84 12.11
N ARG A 530 -2.79 -32.49 12.27
CA ARG A 530 -2.94 -31.82 13.57
C ARG A 530 -4.33 -32.13 14.16
N THR A 531 -4.40 -32.47 15.42
CA THR A 531 -5.62 -32.71 16.19
C THR A 531 -5.54 -32.03 17.55
N PRO A 532 -6.65 -31.47 18.08
CA PRO A 532 -7.95 -31.30 17.43
C PRO A 532 -7.91 -30.34 16.21
N PHE A 533 -8.95 -30.37 15.37
CA PHE A 533 -9.09 -29.43 14.26
C PHE A 533 -10.42 -28.69 14.37
N ASP A 534 -10.34 -27.35 14.34
CA ASP A 534 -11.46 -26.44 14.29
C ASP A 534 -11.26 -25.47 13.12
N PRO A 535 -12.12 -25.47 12.08
CA PRO A 535 -11.95 -24.60 10.91
C PRO A 535 -12.20 -23.12 11.17
N PHE A 536 -12.71 -22.74 12.34
CA PHE A 536 -12.92 -21.35 12.80
C PHE A 536 -11.77 -20.85 13.69
N HIS A 537 -10.77 -21.69 13.95
CA HIS A 537 -9.69 -21.37 14.90
C HIS A 537 -8.70 -20.38 14.29
N SER A 538 -8.38 -19.34 15.06
CA SER A 538 -7.25 -18.43 14.87
C SER A 538 -6.63 -18.12 16.21
N ASN A 539 -5.30 -18.23 16.32
CA ASN A 539 -4.59 -18.00 17.58
C ASN A 539 -3.24 -17.32 17.31
N HIS A 540 -3.32 -16.07 16.90
CA HIS A 540 -2.28 -15.24 16.32
C HIS A 540 -0.89 -15.45 16.94
N TYR A 541 0.05 -15.98 16.14
CA TYR A 541 1.43 -16.31 16.48
C TYR A 541 1.62 -17.30 17.66
N ARG A 542 0.60 -18.08 17.99
CA ARG A 542 0.74 -19.16 18.98
C ARG A 542 1.17 -20.47 18.30
N PRO A 543 1.72 -21.45 19.06
CA PRO A 543 2.20 -22.72 18.49
C PRO A 543 1.13 -23.57 17.76
N ASP A 544 -0.14 -23.34 18.05
CA ASP A 544 -1.28 -23.98 17.43
C ASP A 544 -1.90 -23.17 16.29
N ASP A 545 -1.28 -22.07 15.91
CA ASP A 545 -1.71 -21.22 14.78
C ASP A 545 -1.16 -21.74 13.47
N ASP A 546 -2.00 -22.42 12.69
CA ASP A 546 -1.64 -22.94 11.37
C ASP A 546 -1.88 -21.92 10.24
N PHE A 547 -2.63 -20.83 10.51
CA PHE A 547 -3.10 -19.87 9.53
C PHE A 547 -2.66 -18.44 9.90
N CYS A 548 -1.94 -17.80 9.01
CA CYS A 548 -1.53 -16.42 9.21
C CYS A 548 -2.75 -15.50 9.10
N GLU A 549 -3.05 -14.77 10.18
CA GLU A 549 -4.12 -13.78 10.21
C GLU A 549 -5.43 -14.27 9.59
N GLY A 550 -5.81 -15.49 9.91
CA GLY A 550 -6.98 -16.10 9.30
C GLY A 550 -7.38 -17.42 9.94
N THR A 551 -8.33 -18.08 9.31
CA THR A 551 -8.85 -19.39 9.68
C THR A 551 -8.73 -20.37 8.51
N SER A 552 -8.98 -21.67 8.76
CA SER A 552 -9.01 -22.67 7.69
C SER A 552 -10.08 -22.35 6.63
N TRP A 553 -11.19 -21.72 6.99
CA TRP A 553 -12.21 -21.29 6.05
C TRP A 553 -11.66 -20.32 4.99
N GLN A 554 -10.90 -19.31 5.41
CA GLN A 554 -10.35 -18.29 4.53
C GLN A 554 -9.22 -18.86 3.68
N TRP A 555 -8.28 -19.59 4.29
CA TRP A 555 -7.10 -20.10 3.63
C TRP A 555 -7.34 -21.32 2.71
N THR A 556 -8.42 -22.05 2.88
CA THR A 556 -8.75 -23.19 2.02
C THR A 556 -8.88 -22.81 0.54
N PHE A 557 -9.23 -21.56 0.26
CA PHE A 557 -9.38 -21.05 -1.11
C PHE A 557 -8.13 -20.33 -1.63
N PHE A 558 -7.04 -20.23 -0.85
CA PHE A 558 -5.81 -19.59 -1.30
C PHE A 558 -5.00 -20.53 -2.23
N VAL A 559 -5.57 -20.81 -3.38
CA VAL A 559 -4.92 -21.51 -4.51
C VAL A 559 -5.28 -20.76 -5.80
N PRO A 560 -4.92 -19.47 -5.92
CA PRO A 560 -5.36 -18.63 -7.05
C PRO A 560 -4.82 -19.12 -8.39
N HIS A 561 -3.67 -19.79 -8.42
CA HIS A 561 -3.02 -20.28 -9.63
C HIS A 561 -3.60 -21.60 -10.17
N ASP A 562 -4.28 -22.39 -9.34
CA ASP A 562 -4.76 -23.74 -9.73
C ASP A 562 -6.20 -24.00 -9.25
N GLY A 563 -7.14 -23.12 -9.62
CA GLY A 563 -8.55 -23.28 -9.22
C GLY A 563 -9.19 -24.58 -9.66
N LYS A 564 -8.86 -25.09 -10.85
CA LYS A 564 -9.34 -26.41 -11.33
C LYS A 564 -8.70 -27.54 -10.54
N GLY A 565 -7.40 -27.45 -10.21
CA GLY A 565 -6.73 -28.42 -9.35
C GLY A 565 -7.37 -28.47 -7.97
N LEU A 566 -7.68 -27.30 -7.39
CA LEU A 566 -8.41 -27.21 -6.11
C LEU A 566 -9.81 -27.83 -6.22
N MET A 567 -10.59 -27.53 -7.27
CA MET A 567 -11.90 -28.15 -7.50
C MET A 567 -11.82 -29.68 -7.56
N ASN A 568 -10.77 -30.21 -8.18
CA ASN A 568 -10.57 -31.67 -8.26
C ASN A 568 -10.36 -32.30 -6.87
N LEU A 569 -9.68 -31.59 -5.94
CA LEU A 569 -9.52 -32.04 -4.55
C LEU A 569 -10.84 -32.11 -3.80
N PHE A 570 -11.78 -31.20 -4.08
CA PHE A 570 -13.14 -31.26 -3.55
C PHE A 570 -14.02 -32.36 -4.17
N GLY A 571 -13.54 -33.07 -5.18
CA GLY A 571 -14.31 -34.07 -5.90
C GLY A 571 -15.12 -33.50 -7.07
N GLY A 572 -14.81 -32.27 -7.49
CA GLY A 572 -15.39 -31.62 -8.67
C GLY A 572 -16.04 -30.26 -8.38
N ARG A 573 -16.64 -29.71 -9.43
CA ARG A 573 -17.19 -28.36 -9.43
C ARG A 573 -18.27 -28.12 -8.36
N ASP A 574 -19.25 -29.02 -8.28
CA ASP A 574 -20.43 -28.77 -7.43
C ASP A 574 -20.10 -28.84 -5.92
N PRO A 575 -19.31 -29.78 -5.41
CA PRO A 575 -18.81 -29.73 -4.02
C PRO A 575 -17.96 -28.50 -3.72
N PHE A 576 -17.09 -28.08 -4.65
CA PHE A 576 -16.29 -26.88 -4.52
C PHE A 576 -17.17 -25.63 -4.38
N VAL A 577 -18.15 -25.47 -5.29
CA VAL A 577 -19.07 -24.32 -5.25
C VAL A 577 -19.93 -24.33 -3.98
N ALA A 578 -20.41 -25.49 -3.54
CA ALA A 578 -21.15 -25.59 -2.28
C ALA A 578 -20.30 -25.18 -1.08
N LYS A 579 -19.02 -25.55 -1.04
CA LYS A 579 -18.08 -25.13 0.01
C LYS A 579 -17.81 -23.62 -0.04
N LEU A 580 -17.61 -23.07 -1.25
CA LEU A 580 -17.40 -21.65 -1.46
C LEU A 580 -18.65 -20.82 -1.09
N ASP A 581 -19.85 -21.31 -1.41
CA ASP A 581 -21.11 -20.68 -0.95
C ASP A 581 -21.21 -20.69 0.59
N SER A 582 -20.78 -21.79 1.23
CA SER A 582 -20.81 -21.93 2.68
C SER A 582 -19.91 -20.90 3.38
N LEU A 583 -18.76 -20.54 2.80
CA LEU A 583 -17.87 -19.51 3.34
C LEU A 583 -18.61 -18.22 3.68
N PHE A 584 -19.58 -17.82 2.87
CA PHE A 584 -20.35 -16.58 3.03
C PHE A 584 -21.60 -16.71 3.91
N THR A 585 -21.92 -17.92 4.41
CA THR A 585 -23.19 -18.19 5.10
C THR A 585 -23.02 -18.84 6.48
N VAL A 586 -21.85 -19.37 6.81
CA VAL A 586 -21.52 -19.91 8.14
C VAL A 586 -21.39 -18.77 9.15
N SER A 587 -21.30 -19.12 10.45
CA SER A 587 -21.06 -18.13 11.51
C SER A 587 -19.82 -17.29 11.24
N SER A 588 -19.89 -16.00 11.58
CA SER A 588 -18.72 -15.09 11.58
C SER A 588 -17.93 -15.16 12.90
N GLU A 589 -18.26 -16.05 13.81
CA GLU A 589 -17.52 -16.24 15.05
C GLU A 589 -16.13 -16.80 14.75
N ILE A 590 -15.11 -16.24 15.40
CA ILE A 590 -13.73 -16.71 15.35
C ILE A 590 -13.42 -17.35 16.69
N HIS A 591 -12.87 -18.55 16.68
CA HIS A 591 -12.51 -19.30 17.87
C HIS A 591 -11.02 -19.14 18.17
N GLY A 592 -10.64 -19.27 19.44
CA GLY A 592 -9.25 -19.18 19.93
C GLY A 592 -9.10 -18.15 21.06
N ASP A 593 -8.01 -18.26 21.79
CA ASP A 593 -7.74 -17.38 22.95
C ASP A 593 -7.15 -16.02 22.52
N ASN A 594 -6.59 -15.95 21.32
CA ASN A 594 -5.96 -14.74 20.74
C ASN A 594 -6.21 -14.66 19.23
N PRO A 595 -7.45 -14.45 18.77
CA PRO A 595 -7.73 -14.32 17.35
C PRO A 595 -6.94 -13.16 16.72
N ALA A 596 -6.54 -13.30 15.45
CA ALA A 596 -5.87 -12.22 14.74
C ALA A 596 -6.81 -11.00 14.61
N PRO A 597 -6.36 -9.80 14.97
CA PRO A 597 -7.17 -8.58 14.91
C PRO A 597 -7.52 -8.17 13.47
N ASP A 598 -6.79 -8.68 12.49
CA ASP A 598 -6.94 -8.36 11.06
C ASP A 598 -8.13 -9.10 10.42
N ILE A 599 -8.73 -10.08 11.10
CA ILE A 599 -9.91 -10.79 10.61
C ILE A 599 -11.14 -9.90 10.78
N THR A 600 -11.32 -8.96 9.87
CA THR A 600 -12.37 -7.93 9.88
C THR A 600 -13.20 -7.92 8.60
N GLY A 601 -14.27 -7.12 8.54
CA GLY A 601 -15.13 -7.04 7.35
C GLY A 601 -15.78 -8.38 7.00
N LEU A 602 -16.21 -9.14 8.00
CA LEU A 602 -16.70 -10.52 7.85
C LEU A 602 -18.08 -10.60 7.19
N ILE A 603 -18.19 -11.48 6.19
CA ILE A 603 -19.44 -11.99 5.61
C ILE A 603 -19.38 -13.52 5.71
N GLY A 604 -20.02 -14.11 6.71
CA GLY A 604 -19.71 -15.47 7.14
C GLY A 604 -18.27 -15.57 7.61
N GLN A 605 -17.48 -16.45 7.02
CA GLN A 605 -16.02 -16.55 7.25
C GLN A 605 -15.20 -15.87 6.15
N TYR A 606 -15.81 -15.20 5.19
CA TYR A 606 -15.08 -14.34 4.26
C TYR A 606 -14.69 -13.04 4.99
N ALA A 607 -13.41 -12.75 5.07
CA ALA A 607 -12.87 -11.53 5.66
C ALA A 607 -12.37 -10.60 4.55
N GLN A 608 -13.12 -9.51 4.26
CA GLN A 608 -12.67 -8.50 3.30
C GLN A 608 -11.52 -7.68 3.87
N GLY A 609 -11.48 -7.48 5.17
CA GLY A 609 -10.49 -6.64 5.85
C GLY A 609 -9.11 -7.26 5.94
N ASN A 610 -8.88 -8.46 5.38
CA ASN A 610 -7.55 -9.06 5.26
C ASN A 610 -7.29 -9.63 3.86
N GLU A 611 -6.16 -9.34 3.30
CA GLU A 611 -5.79 -9.46 1.89
C GLU A 611 -5.79 -10.89 1.33
N PRO A 612 -5.47 -11.95 2.09
CA PRO A 612 -5.52 -13.33 1.57
C PRO A 612 -6.87 -13.73 0.99
N GLY A 613 -7.96 -13.08 1.43
CA GLY A 613 -9.32 -13.30 0.96
C GLY A 613 -9.67 -12.63 -0.38
N HIS A 614 -8.95 -11.62 -0.82
CA HIS A 614 -9.34 -10.68 -1.88
C HIS A 614 -9.64 -11.33 -3.24
N HIS A 615 -8.98 -12.42 -3.60
CA HIS A 615 -9.22 -13.17 -4.84
C HIS A 615 -10.39 -14.15 -4.74
N THR A 616 -10.84 -14.51 -3.53
CA THR A 616 -11.78 -15.61 -3.28
C THR A 616 -13.12 -15.40 -3.98
N LEU A 617 -13.60 -14.16 -4.06
CA LEU A 617 -14.84 -13.79 -4.76
C LEU A 617 -14.78 -14.14 -6.26
N TYR A 618 -13.60 -14.18 -6.84
CA TYR A 618 -13.36 -14.50 -8.24
C TYR A 618 -13.14 -15.99 -8.51
N MET A 619 -13.06 -16.83 -7.48
CA MET A 619 -12.90 -18.28 -7.64
C MET A 619 -14.12 -18.94 -8.31
N TYR A 620 -15.29 -18.31 -8.26
CA TYR A 620 -16.47 -18.75 -9.03
C TYR A 620 -16.26 -18.74 -10.54
N ASN A 621 -15.31 -17.95 -11.06
CA ASN A 621 -14.99 -17.90 -12.49
C ASN A 621 -14.40 -19.23 -12.97
N TYR A 622 -13.54 -19.86 -12.17
CA TYR A 622 -13.02 -21.21 -12.45
C TYR A 622 -14.13 -22.28 -12.52
N ALA A 623 -15.18 -22.09 -11.71
CA ALA A 623 -16.30 -23.01 -11.66
C ALA A 623 -17.37 -22.74 -12.75
N GLY A 624 -17.19 -21.73 -13.60
CA GLY A 624 -18.18 -21.34 -14.61
C GLY A 624 -19.50 -20.81 -14.01
N GLN A 625 -19.42 -20.22 -12.81
CA GLN A 625 -20.54 -19.57 -12.13
C GLN A 625 -20.19 -18.11 -11.76
N PRO A 626 -19.70 -17.29 -12.70
CA PRO A 626 -19.24 -15.92 -12.41
C PRO A 626 -20.33 -15.03 -11.82
N TRP A 627 -21.60 -15.31 -12.13
CA TRP A 627 -22.75 -14.58 -11.59
C TRP A 627 -22.83 -14.61 -10.05
N LYS A 628 -22.33 -15.65 -9.39
CA LYS A 628 -22.24 -15.71 -7.92
C LYS A 628 -21.17 -14.73 -7.41
N GLY A 629 -20.01 -14.71 -8.05
CA GLY A 629 -18.94 -13.74 -7.75
C GLY A 629 -19.41 -12.30 -7.96
N GLN A 630 -20.11 -12.00 -9.06
CA GLN A 630 -20.66 -10.68 -9.36
C GLN A 630 -21.51 -10.14 -8.22
N LYS A 631 -22.43 -10.95 -7.68
CA LYS A 631 -23.27 -10.57 -6.55
C LYS A 631 -22.44 -10.29 -5.29
N ARG A 632 -21.47 -11.17 -4.97
CA ARG A 632 -20.62 -11.01 -3.77
C ARG A 632 -19.74 -9.77 -3.86
N ILE A 633 -19.14 -9.51 -5.03
CA ILE A 633 -18.33 -8.30 -5.28
C ILE A 633 -19.19 -7.06 -5.10
N SER A 634 -20.38 -7.02 -5.69
CA SER A 634 -21.33 -5.92 -5.52
C SER A 634 -21.68 -5.72 -4.03
N ASP A 635 -22.00 -6.80 -3.30
CA ASP A 635 -22.31 -6.70 -1.88
C ASP A 635 -21.16 -6.07 -1.09
N VAL A 636 -19.93 -6.54 -1.27
CA VAL A 636 -18.74 -6.01 -0.61
C VAL A 636 -18.56 -4.52 -0.91
N ILE A 637 -18.58 -4.13 -2.21
CA ILE A 637 -18.40 -2.74 -2.63
C ILE A 637 -19.40 -1.79 -1.97
N TYR A 638 -20.68 -2.19 -1.89
CA TYR A 638 -21.74 -1.31 -1.40
C TYR A 638 -22.00 -1.39 0.11
N THR A 639 -21.37 -2.33 0.83
CA THR A 639 -21.62 -2.53 2.27
C THR A 639 -20.40 -2.37 3.17
N LEU A 640 -19.19 -2.53 2.62
CA LEU A 640 -17.95 -2.50 3.41
C LEU A 640 -17.04 -1.30 3.06
N TYR A 641 -17.49 -0.43 2.13
CA TYR A 641 -16.78 0.79 1.77
C TYR A 641 -17.73 1.99 1.71
N ASP A 642 -17.36 3.07 2.37
CA ASP A 642 -18.04 4.37 2.29
C ASP A 642 -17.05 5.52 2.53
N THR A 643 -17.51 6.77 2.58
CA THR A 643 -16.67 7.96 2.75
C THR A 643 -16.43 8.37 4.19
N SER A 644 -16.93 7.61 5.16
CA SER A 644 -16.80 7.91 6.59
C SER A 644 -15.39 7.59 7.11
N PRO A 645 -15.04 8.04 8.32
CA PRO A 645 -13.81 7.60 8.97
C PRO A 645 -13.70 6.09 9.16
N GLU A 646 -14.81 5.37 9.26
CA GLU A 646 -14.87 3.90 9.33
C GLU A 646 -14.99 3.22 7.96
N GLY A 647 -14.90 3.99 6.88
CA GLY A 647 -15.24 3.57 5.51
C GLY A 647 -14.28 2.57 4.85
N ILE A 648 -13.32 2.02 5.58
CA ILE A 648 -12.48 0.88 5.18
C ILE A 648 -12.53 -0.15 6.30
N CYS A 649 -12.93 -1.38 5.97
CA CYS A 649 -13.27 -2.39 6.97
C CYS A 649 -12.07 -3.15 7.57
N GLY A 650 -10.84 -2.87 7.16
CA GLY A 650 -9.58 -3.41 7.65
C GLY A 650 -8.46 -2.41 7.40
N ASN A 651 -7.22 -2.73 7.75
CA ASN A 651 -6.07 -1.90 7.41
C ASN A 651 -6.05 -1.65 5.89
N ASP A 652 -5.81 -0.41 5.45
CA ASP A 652 -5.70 -0.14 4.00
C ASP A 652 -4.47 -0.81 3.38
N ASP A 653 -3.51 -1.16 4.22
CA ASP A 653 -2.27 -1.86 3.93
C ASP A 653 -1.58 -1.38 2.67
N THR A 654 -1.05 -0.16 2.83
CA THR A 654 -0.29 0.52 1.77
C THR A 654 -1.06 0.65 0.45
N GLY A 655 -2.38 0.87 0.57
CA GLY A 655 -3.27 1.07 -0.57
C GLY A 655 -3.81 -0.21 -1.20
N GLN A 656 -3.65 -1.38 -0.58
CA GLN A 656 -4.12 -2.65 -1.16
C GLN A 656 -5.64 -2.80 -1.06
N MET A 657 -6.25 -2.52 0.11
CA MET A 657 -7.72 -2.52 0.25
C MET A 657 -8.37 -1.55 -0.74
N SER A 658 -7.77 -0.37 -0.86
CA SER A 658 -8.15 0.67 -1.81
C SER A 658 -8.00 0.21 -3.27
N ALA A 659 -6.90 -0.42 -3.64
CA ALA A 659 -6.68 -0.93 -4.99
C ALA A 659 -7.63 -2.07 -5.34
N TRP A 660 -8.03 -2.91 -4.37
CA TRP A 660 -9.08 -3.92 -4.56
C TRP A 660 -10.39 -3.25 -4.97
N TYR A 661 -10.80 -2.18 -4.26
CA TYR A 661 -12.01 -1.41 -4.60
C TYR A 661 -11.92 -0.83 -6.01
N VAL A 662 -10.80 -0.20 -6.35
CA VAL A 662 -10.58 0.42 -7.68
C VAL A 662 -10.69 -0.62 -8.79
N MET A 663 -9.95 -1.73 -8.70
CA MET A 663 -9.92 -2.77 -9.73
C MET A 663 -11.28 -3.46 -9.86
N SER A 664 -11.90 -3.83 -8.73
CA SER A 664 -13.21 -4.47 -8.71
C SER A 664 -14.31 -3.56 -9.27
N SER A 665 -14.25 -2.25 -8.98
CA SER A 665 -15.18 -1.24 -9.53
C SER A 665 -15.05 -1.06 -11.04
N MET A 666 -13.88 -1.32 -11.62
CA MET A 666 -13.67 -1.37 -13.07
C MET A 666 -14.26 -2.63 -13.72
N GLY A 667 -14.66 -3.62 -12.93
CA GLY A 667 -15.28 -4.87 -13.38
C GLY A 667 -14.32 -6.02 -13.63
N PHE A 668 -13.04 -5.93 -13.21
CA PHE A 668 -12.06 -7.01 -13.35
C PHE A 668 -10.97 -6.95 -12.26
N TYR A 669 -10.34 -8.09 -11.99
CA TYR A 669 -9.34 -8.23 -10.92
C TYR A 669 -8.18 -9.17 -11.32
N PRO A 670 -6.92 -8.86 -10.96
CA PRO A 670 -5.76 -9.71 -11.25
C PRO A 670 -5.66 -10.84 -10.22
N VAL A 671 -6.16 -12.01 -10.55
CA VAL A 671 -6.10 -13.20 -9.67
C VAL A 671 -4.77 -13.94 -9.81
N THR A 672 -4.22 -14.00 -11.03
CA THR A 672 -3.03 -14.77 -11.37
C THR A 672 -1.95 -13.89 -11.99
N HIS A 673 -0.98 -13.48 -11.16
CA HIS A 673 0.13 -12.62 -11.58
C HIS A 673 1.12 -13.40 -12.46
N GLY A 674 1.71 -12.74 -13.45
CA GLY A 674 2.64 -13.40 -14.38
C GLY A 674 2.00 -14.08 -15.58
N ARG A 675 0.65 -14.06 -15.68
CA ARG A 675 -0.09 -14.49 -16.87
C ARG A 675 -0.64 -13.36 -17.73
N GLY A 676 -0.70 -12.15 -17.19
CA GLY A 676 -1.31 -11.02 -17.86
C GLY A 676 -2.81 -11.22 -18.10
N VAL A 677 -3.52 -11.79 -17.13
CA VAL A 677 -4.97 -12.00 -17.20
C VAL A 677 -5.68 -11.36 -16.01
N TYR A 678 -6.93 -10.97 -16.24
CA TYR A 678 -7.85 -10.44 -15.24
C TYR A 678 -9.14 -11.25 -15.25
N PHE A 679 -9.67 -11.56 -14.08
CA PHE A 679 -10.96 -12.23 -13.97
C PHE A 679 -12.07 -11.18 -13.96
N ILE A 680 -13.14 -11.42 -14.71
CA ILE A 680 -14.26 -10.49 -14.79
C ILE A 680 -15.11 -10.64 -13.53
N GLY A 681 -15.33 -9.53 -12.84
CA GLY A 681 -16.27 -9.37 -11.73
C GLY A 681 -17.53 -8.64 -12.17
N THR A 682 -17.82 -7.50 -11.53
CA THR A 682 -18.95 -6.63 -11.90
C THR A 682 -18.54 -5.16 -11.85
N PRO A 683 -18.69 -4.39 -12.95
CA PRO A 683 -18.46 -2.95 -12.92
C PRO A 683 -19.56 -2.25 -12.11
N ILE A 684 -19.27 -1.05 -11.58
CA ILE A 684 -20.25 -0.27 -10.83
C ILE A 684 -20.53 1.12 -11.44
N PHE A 685 -19.80 1.53 -12.48
CA PHE A 685 -19.99 2.81 -13.16
C PHE A 685 -20.42 2.61 -14.60
N GLY A 686 -21.30 3.51 -15.09
CA GLY A 686 -21.87 3.44 -16.43
C GLY A 686 -20.83 3.65 -17.52
N GLU A 687 -19.91 4.61 -17.35
CA GLU A 687 -18.79 4.81 -18.29
C GLU A 687 -17.52 5.27 -17.56
N MET A 688 -16.42 4.59 -17.85
CA MET A 688 -15.09 4.92 -17.38
C MET A 688 -14.08 4.93 -18.53
N SER A 689 -13.00 5.71 -18.39
CA SER A 689 -11.83 5.63 -19.26
C SER A 689 -10.55 5.52 -18.45
N VAL A 690 -9.68 4.59 -18.83
CA VAL A 690 -8.36 4.36 -18.22
C VAL A 690 -7.30 4.71 -19.23
N LYS A 691 -6.54 5.77 -18.96
CA LYS A 691 -5.40 6.18 -19.79
C LYS A 691 -4.17 5.36 -19.42
N HIS A 692 -3.52 4.79 -20.40
CA HIS A 692 -2.29 4.02 -20.26
C HIS A 692 -1.29 4.38 -21.40
N PRO A 693 -0.01 3.95 -21.33
CA PRO A 693 1.00 4.38 -22.30
C PRO A 693 0.67 4.10 -23.77
N ASN A 694 -0.09 3.03 -24.05
CA ASN A 694 -0.38 2.59 -25.41
C ASN A 694 -1.73 3.11 -25.94
N GLY A 695 -2.55 3.80 -25.10
CA GLY A 695 -3.87 4.29 -25.52
C GLY A 695 -4.83 4.53 -24.36
N VAL A 696 -6.11 4.26 -24.61
CA VAL A 696 -7.20 4.42 -23.66
C VAL A 696 -8.08 3.17 -23.67
N LEU A 697 -8.31 2.57 -22.50
CA LEU A 697 -9.36 1.59 -22.30
C LEU A 697 -10.64 2.34 -21.92
N THR A 698 -11.71 2.16 -22.71
CA THR A 698 -13.06 2.62 -22.36
C THR A 698 -13.87 1.43 -21.82
N ILE A 699 -14.44 1.60 -20.64
CA ILE A 699 -15.33 0.61 -19.99
C ILE A 699 -16.73 1.20 -19.98
N ARG A 700 -17.71 0.47 -20.50
CA ARG A 700 -19.13 0.84 -20.48
C ARG A 700 -19.95 -0.26 -19.81
N ALA A 701 -20.85 0.10 -18.92
CA ALA A 701 -21.77 -0.83 -18.26
C ALA A 701 -23.21 -0.30 -18.37
N ASN A 702 -23.89 -0.70 -19.41
CA ASN A 702 -25.24 -0.26 -19.71
C ASN A 702 -26.23 -0.82 -18.67
N GLY A 703 -26.99 0.07 -18.03
CA GLY A 703 -28.01 -0.29 -17.05
C GLY A 703 -27.46 -0.70 -15.68
N VAL A 704 -26.15 -0.51 -15.41
CA VAL A 704 -25.57 -0.85 -14.12
C VAL A 704 -26.20 -0.10 -12.95
N SER A 705 -26.47 -0.81 -11.88
CA SER A 705 -26.87 -0.29 -10.56
C SER A 705 -26.56 -1.33 -9.49
N ARG A 706 -26.84 -1.01 -8.22
CA ARG A 706 -26.68 -1.99 -7.13
C ARG A 706 -27.54 -3.23 -7.35
N GLU A 707 -28.74 -3.06 -7.90
CA GLU A 707 -29.68 -4.15 -8.23
C GLU A 707 -29.27 -4.86 -9.52
N ASN A 708 -28.83 -4.10 -10.53
CA ASN A 708 -28.42 -4.60 -11.82
C ASN A 708 -26.92 -4.93 -11.81
N CYS A 709 -26.49 -5.85 -10.96
CA CYS A 709 -25.10 -6.25 -10.81
C CYS A 709 -24.69 -7.47 -11.64
N TYR A 710 -25.63 -8.10 -12.37
CA TYR A 710 -25.36 -9.29 -13.15
C TYR A 710 -25.10 -8.97 -14.61
N ILE A 711 -24.01 -9.48 -15.15
CA ILE A 711 -23.64 -9.37 -16.55
C ILE A 711 -24.58 -10.23 -17.40
N GLN A 712 -25.25 -9.58 -18.38
CA GLN A 712 -26.10 -10.25 -19.35
C GLN A 712 -25.32 -10.60 -20.63
N SER A 713 -24.45 -9.70 -21.09
CA SER A 713 -23.54 -9.94 -22.19
C SER A 713 -22.34 -8.99 -22.11
N VAL A 714 -21.26 -9.36 -22.79
CA VAL A 714 -20.02 -8.56 -22.91
C VAL A 714 -19.63 -8.43 -24.37
N THR A 715 -19.11 -7.28 -24.74
CA THR A 715 -18.41 -7.09 -25.99
C THR A 715 -17.01 -6.50 -25.74
N LEU A 716 -16.03 -6.96 -26.51
CA LEU A 716 -14.69 -6.41 -26.53
C LEU A 716 -14.42 -5.86 -27.95
N ASN A 717 -14.17 -4.56 -28.06
CA ASN A 717 -14.02 -3.84 -29.33
C ASN A 717 -15.20 -4.05 -30.30
N GLY A 718 -16.42 -4.15 -29.74
CA GLY A 718 -17.65 -4.36 -30.48
C GLY A 718 -17.95 -5.80 -30.89
N ALA A 719 -17.02 -6.75 -30.65
CA ALA A 719 -17.25 -8.17 -30.88
C ALA A 719 -17.82 -8.86 -29.61
N PRO A 720 -18.78 -9.80 -29.73
CA PRO A 720 -19.24 -10.58 -28.61
C PRO A 720 -18.10 -11.29 -27.87
N TYR A 721 -18.14 -11.27 -26.53
CA TYR A 721 -17.11 -11.83 -25.69
C TYR A 721 -17.74 -12.73 -24.61
N SER A 722 -17.51 -14.05 -24.72
CA SER A 722 -18.12 -15.03 -23.83
C SER A 722 -17.28 -15.38 -22.61
N LYS A 723 -15.94 -15.16 -22.67
CA LYS A 723 -15.02 -15.54 -21.61
C LYS A 723 -15.26 -14.73 -20.34
N ASN A 724 -15.10 -15.36 -19.19
CA ASN A 724 -15.20 -14.70 -17.88
C ASN A 724 -13.84 -14.19 -17.37
N TRP A 725 -12.88 -13.99 -18.26
CA TRP A 725 -11.55 -13.43 -18.03
C TRP A 725 -11.05 -12.65 -19.25
N LEU A 726 -10.07 -11.77 -19.06
CA LEU A 726 -9.54 -10.81 -20.04
C LEU A 726 -8.02 -10.90 -20.10
N ARG A 727 -7.42 -10.65 -21.27
CA ARG A 727 -5.96 -10.50 -21.39
C ARG A 727 -5.53 -9.06 -21.21
N HIS A 728 -4.36 -8.86 -20.62
CA HIS A 728 -3.75 -7.53 -20.49
C HIS A 728 -3.53 -6.88 -21.85
N GLU A 729 -3.02 -7.62 -22.82
CA GLU A 729 -2.75 -7.11 -24.16
C GLU A 729 -4.01 -6.64 -24.91
N ASP A 730 -5.16 -7.32 -24.69
CA ASP A 730 -6.44 -6.97 -25.29
C ASP A 730 -7.00 -5.65 -24.73
N LEU A 731 -6.69 -5.34 -23.47
CA LEU A 731 -7.16 -4.12 -22.79
C LEU A 731 -6.17 -2.96 -22.91
N PHE A 732 -4.86 -3.24 -22.83
CA PHE A 732 -3.82 -2.24 -22.66
C PHE A 732 -2.74 -2.25 -23.75
N GLY A 733 -2.89 -3.06 -24.80
CA GLY A 733 -2.01 -3.08 -25.96
C GLY A 733 -2.24 -1.91 -26.93
N GLY A 734 -3.39 -1.23 -26.83
CA GLY A 734 -3.81 -0.10 -27.67
C GLY A 734 -5.10 0.50 -27.14
N ASN A 735 -5.84 1.23 -27.98
CA ASN A 735 -7.20 1.64 -27.62
C ASN A 735 -8.11 0.43 -27.60
N ALA A 736 -8.90 0.29 -26.53
CA ALA A 736 -9.88 -0.80 -26.39
C ALA A 736 -11.20 -0.29 -25.81
N THR A 737 -12.28 -1.01 -26.12
CA THR A 737 -13.61 -0.77 -25.51
C THR A 737 -14.13 -2.09 -24.97
N LEU A 738 -14.34 -2.15 -23.65
CA LEU A 738 -14.99 -3.23 -22.96
C LEU A 738 -16.41 -2.78 -22.56
N ALA A 739 -17.43 -3.43 -23.09
CA ALA A 739 -18.79 -3.05 -22.81
C ALA A 739 -19.61 -4.21 -22.24
N PHE A 740 -20.36 -3.91 -21.19
CA PHE A 740 -21.21 -4.82 -20.44
C PHE A 740 -22.68 -4.38 -20.61
N GLU A 741 -23.56 -5.35 -20.80
CA GLU A 741 -25.00 -5.20 -20.59
C GLU A 741 -25.33 -5.79 -19.22
N MET A 742 -25.91 -4.97 -18.35
CA MET A 742 -26.18 -5.34 -16.95
C MET A 742 -27.67 -5.57 -16.71
N GLY A 743 -28.01 -6.43 -15.76
CA GLY A 743 -29.38 -6.72 -15.39
C GLY A 743 -29.56 -7.23 -13.96
N PRO A 744 -30.83 -7.32 -13.47
CA PRO A 744 -31.13 -7.71 -12.09
C PRO A 744 -31.11 -9.22 -11.86
N GLU A 745 -31.12 -10.03 -12.92
CA GLU A 745 -31.23 -11.48 -12.80
C GLU A 745 -29.92 -12.17 -13.19
N PRO A 746 -29.51 -13.23 -12.46
CA PRO A 746 -28.31 -13.98 -12.78
C PRO A 746 -28.33 -14.61 -14.17
N ASN A 747 -27.39 -14.25 -15.04
CA ASN A 747 -27.19 -14.95 -16.30
C ASN A 747 -26.25 -16.16 -16.10
N LYS A 748 -26.86 -17.35 -16.05
CA LYS A 748 -26.13 -18.62 -15.79
C LYS A 748 -25.45 -19.20 -17.05
N ASN A 749 -25.64 -18.58 -18.21
CA ASN A 749 -25.10 -19.07 -19.49
C ASN A 749 -23.83 -18.33 -19.91
N TRP A 750 -23.69 -17.05 -19.53
CA TRP A 750 -22.50 -16.28 -19.87
C TRP A 750 -21.31 -16.71 -19.02
N GLY A 751 -20.15 -16.94 -19.65
CA GLY A 751 -18.89 -17.30 -18.98
C GLY A 751 -18.91 -18.67 -18.30
N SER A 752 -19.79 -19.60 -18.73
CA SER A 752 -20.00 -20.90 -18.08
C SER A 752 -19.49 -22.09 -18.89
N SER A 753 -19.24 -21.91 -20.20
CA SER A 753 -18.73 -22.98 -21.06
C SER A 753 -17.25 -23.28 -20.73
N PRO A 754 -16.76 -24.53 -20.88
CA PRO A 754 -15.39 -24.88 -20.53
C PRO A 754 -14.32 -24.01 -21.22
N GLU A 755 -14.56 -23.55 -22.44
CA GLU A 755 -13.68 -22.68 -23.23
C GLU A 755 -13.67 -21.22 -22.76
N ASP A 756 -14.65 -20.83 -21.95
CA ASP A 756 -14.81 -19.48 -21.41
C ASP A 756 -14.12 -19.31 -20.04
N LEU A 757 -13.68 -20.43 -19.42
CA LEU A 757 -13.10 -20.42 -18.08
C LEU A 757 -11.64 -19.95 -18.09
N PRO A 758 -11.15 -19.37 -16.99
CA PRO A 758 -9.73 -19.06 -16.86
C PRO A 758 -8.90 -20.35 -16.87
N GLN A 759 -7.74 -20.27 -17.48
CA GLN A 759 -6.78 -21.38 -17.46
C GLN A 759 -6.23 -21.58 -16.04
N SER A 760 -6.08 -22.83 -15.63
CA SER A 760 -5.54 -23.26 -14.34
C SER A 760 -4.13 -23.85 -14.52
N MET A 761 -3.32 -23.86 -13.46
CA MET A 761 -1.96 -24.43 -13.50
C MET A 761 -1.96 -25.88 -14.02
N CYS A 762 -2.94 -26.69 -13.61
CA CYS A 762 -3.03 -28.08 -14.07
C CYS A 762 -3.33 -28.25 -15.57
N ASP A 763 -3.66 -27.18 -16.29
CA ASP A 763 -3.86 -27.14 -17.73
C ASP A 763 -2.65 -26.56 -18.48
N GLU A 764 -1.59 -26.14 -17.76
CA GLU A 764 -0.41 -25.49 -18.35
C GLU A 764 0.62 -26.49 -18.84
N THR A 765 1.31 -26.08 -19.90
CA THR A 765 2.56 -26.69 -20.37
C THR A 765 3.60 -25.57 -20.55
N PHE A 766 4.86 -25.96 -20.76
CA PHE A 766 5.91 -24.98 -21.03
C PHE A 766 5.64 -24.16 -22.30
N GLU A 767 4.97 -24.77 -23.29
CA GLU A 767 4.70 -24.19 -24.60
C GLU A 767 3.48 -23.24 -24.62
N ASN A 768 2.62 -23.30 -23.62
CA ASN A 768 1.39 -22.49 -23.56
C ASN A 768 1.27 -21.74 -22.22
#